data_dc6509e020e49ea1aa02ec569b0fc0a5
#
_entry.id   dc6509e020e49ea1aa02ec569b0fc0a5
#
_cell.length_a   1.000
_cell.length_b   1.000
_cell.length_c   1.000
_cell.angle_alpha   90.00
_cell.angle_beta   90.00
_cell.angle_gamma   90.00
#
_symmetry.space_group_name_H-M   'P 1'
#
loop_
_entity.id
_entity.type
_entity.pdbx_description
1 polymer ?
#
loop_
_entity_poly.entity_id
_entity_poly.type
_entity_poly.pdbx_seq_one_letter_code
_entity_poly.pdbx_strand_id
1 'polypeptide(L)'
;MSATKLVIVESPAKAATIEGYLGPDYHVTASIGHIRDLPQPSELPKDMKKGPFGRFAVNVDDGFAPYYVVNPDKKKKVTELKKLLKECDELYLATDEDREGEAIAWHLLQVLKPKVPVRRMVFHEITKEAIQRALENTRDLDTDLVDAQETRRILDRLYGYEVSPLLWRKIRPSLSAGRVQSVATRLVVARERDRMAHVSAQYWSIDTAFTSAGQAFGARVSSVDGHSIATGSDFSEKGELSAKAAKAGVLHLDEATARAYAQALSDAPASVIDSVTRKPYRRRPAAPFTTSTLQQEASRKLHWNASSTMRTAQSLYESGYITYMRTDSTALSSQAIHAAREQATQLYGAEAVAESPRLYGTTSKGAQEAHEAIRPAGDHFRTPGEVAGSLSKQQLAMYDLIWKRTVASQMADALGYTATIRVLTGIEVDGKRHDVLSSASGTVITSPGFRLAYQEGRDQGRYDAEKNDAEKTLPDVAEGDPATLTEATPDGHETQPPGRYTEATLVKTMEELGIGRPSTYAATIQTIGDRGYVTHRGQYLVPTWLAFSVTRLLEENLANLVDYDFTASMEGDLDRIAAGEENGTEFLSGFFFGPDGTGENGGLRHDVASLGDDIDARAVNSIDLGRGVTLRVGRYGPYMEKADGTRANVPPEVAPDELTDELVDQLFSRAADDGRELGVDPATGHTIIVKDGRYGPYVTEVLPEAAEGAEEGAKKTKKAAAKPRTASLFKTMDIATVTLEDALSLLSLPREVGTDPASGEVITAQNGRYGPYLKKGTDSRTLASEDQLLTITLDEALAIYAQPKTRGRGTARPPLREFGEDPISGKKVTVKDGRFGPYVTDGETNVTVPRAETVEDLTAERAYELLADKRAKGPAPKRTRKTAAKKTTTKKTTAKKTAAKKTATKKAATKKDS
;
A
#
# COMPACT_ATOMS: atom_id res chain seq x y z
N MET A 1 46.32 18.49 -21.55
CA MET A 1 45.17 17.60 -21.42
C MET A 1 44.08 18.50 -20.90
N SER A 2 42.91 18.53 -21.57
CA SER A 2 41.75 19.32 -21.08
C SER A 2 41.38 18.79 -19.71
N ALA A 3 41.16 19.68 -18.74
CA ALA A 3 40.75 19.29 -17.39
C ALA A 3 39.45 18.53 -17.47
N THR A 4 39.39 17.32 -16.91
CA THR A 4 38.18 16.51 -16.89
C THR A 4 37.41 16.78 -15.60
N LYS A 5 36.19 17.24 -15.71
CA LYS A 5 35.30 17.54 -14.60
C LYS A 5 34.42 16.31 -14.30
N LEU A 6 34.39 15.89 -13.04
CA LEU A 6 33.58 14.76 -12.62
C LEU A 6 32.24 15.26 -12.05
N VAL A 7 31.12 14.82 -12.60
CA VAL A 7 29.76 15.10 -12.09
C VAL A 7 29.18 13.82 -11.51
N ILE A 8 28.74 13.85 -10.27
CA ILE A 8 28.12 12.70 -9.60
C ILE A 8 26.66 13.02 -9.32
N VAL A 9 25.77 12.21 -9.87
CA VAL A 9 24.31 12.23 -9.66
C VAL A 9 23.85 10.99 -8.90
N GLU A 10 22.57 10.88 -8.57
CA GLU A 10 22.06 9.71 -7.80
C GLU A 10 21.78 8.50 -8.67
N SER A 11 21.29 8.68 -9.91
CA SER A 11 20.81 7.58 -10.74
C SER A 11 21.49 7.51 -12.10
N PRO A 12 21.62 6.31 -12.67
CA PRO A 12 22.18 6.15 -14.03
C PRO A 12 21.34 6.82 -15.11
N ALA A 13 20.02 6.97 -14.91
CA ALA A 13 19.15 7.63 -15.87
C ALA A 13 19.47 9.14 -15.94
N LYS A 14 19.59 9.80 -14.77
CA LYS A 14 20.05 11.20 -14.72
C LYS A 14 21.41 11.37 -15.34
N ALA A 15 22.37 10.47 -15.05
CA ALA A 15 23.72 10.54 -15.62
C ALA A 15 23.66 10.57 -17.14
N ALA A 16 22.91 9.66 -17.76
CA ALA A 16 22.80 9.58 -19.21
C ALA A 16 22.15 10.85 -19.82
N THR A 17 21.14 11.42 -19.15
CA THR A 17 20.45 12.63 -19.62
C THR A 17 21.37 13.86 -19.53
N ILE A 18 22.02 14.04 -18.37
CA ILE A 18 22.86 15.21 -18.10
C ILE A 18 24.17 15.17 -18.91
N GLU A 19 24.77 14.00 -19.11
CA GLU A 19 25.99 13.85 -19.92
C GLU A 19 25.78 14.40 -21.33
N GLY A 20 24.58 14.18 -21.92
CA GLY A 20 24.23 14.72 -23.24
C GLY A 20 24.16 16.24 -23.30
N TYR A 21 24.02 16.95 -22.17
CA TYR A 21 23.92 18.40 -22.10
C TYR A 21 25.23 19.12 -21.77
N LEU A 22 26.17 18.44 -21.09
CA LEU A 22 27.39 19.05 -20.56
C LEU A 22 28.58 19.04 -21.53
N GLY A 23 28.61 18.12 -22.49
CA GLY A 23 29.69 18.01 -23.45
C GLY A 23 30.93 17.23 -22.94
N PRO A 24 32.00 17.16 -23.78
CA PRO A 24 33.10 16.19 -23.59
C PRO A 24 34.07 16.50 -22.44
N ASP A 25 34.04 17.69 -21.90
CA ASP A 25 34.89 18.07 -20.75
C ASP A 25 34.39 17.53 -19.41
N TYR A 26 33.17 17.00 -19.39
CA TYR A 26 32.50 16.46 -18.22
C TYR A 26 32.34 14.95 -18.31
N HIS A 27 32.70 14.25 -17.24
CA HIS A 27 32.38 12.85 -17.07
C HIS A 27 31.24 12.73 -16.03
N VAL A 28 30.08 12.28 -16.47
CA VAL A 28 28.91 12.15 -15.60
C VAL A 28 28.73 10.70 -15.16
N THR A 29 28.60 10.47 -13.88
CA THR A 29 28.39 9.14 -13.31
C THR A 29 27.39 9.18 -12.16
N ALA A 30 26.88 8.00 -11.75
CA ALA A 30 25.89 7.91 -10.67
C ALA A 30 26.44 7.21 -9.43
N SER A 31 26.02 7.68 -8.24
CA SER A 31 26.26 6.98 -6.96
C SER A 31 25.35 5.77 -6.77
N ILE A 32 24.24 5.73 -7.49
CA ILE A 32 23.17 4.74 -7.35
C ILE A 32 22.53 4.85 -5.94
N GLY A 33 22.10 6.07 -5.56
CA GLY A 33 21.55 6.41 -4.25
C GLY A 33 22.61 6.49 -3.15
N HIS A 34 22.20 6.35 -1.89
CA HIS A 34 23.10 6.38 -0.73
C HIS A 34 24.19 5.31 -0.82
N ILE A 35 25.44 5.70 -0.57
CA ILE A 35 26.59 4.81 -0.59
C ILE A 35 26.93 4.21 0.78
N ARG A 36 26.48 4.83 1.85
CA ARG A 36 26.63 4.37 3.24
C ARG A 36 25.36 4.60 4.05
N ASP A 37 25.20 3.81 5.10
CA ASP A 37 24.07 3.92 6.04
C ASP A 37 24.50 3.41 7.42
N LEU A 38 23.64 3.59 8.43
CA LEU A 38 23.77 2.98 9.76
C LEU A 38 23.64 1.46 9.62
N PRO A 39 24.64 0.63 10.05
CA PRO A 39 24.55 -0.82 9.97
C PRO A 39 23.49 -1.36 10.94
N GLN A 40 23.10 -2.62 10.71
CA GLN A 40 22.37 -3.37 11.71
C GLN A 40 23.28 -3.65 12.92
N PRO A 41 22.76 -3.71 14.17
CA PRO A 41 23.56 -4.06 15.34
C PRO A 41 24.34 -5.38 15.18
N SER A 42 23.77 -6.34 14.46
CA SER A 42 24.42 -7.62 14.13
C SER A 42 25.64 -7.49 13.22
N GLU A 43 25.72 -6.39 12.44
CA GLU A 43 26.77 -6.13 11.46
C GLU A 43 27.91 -5.27 12.04
N LEU A 44 27.71 -4.71 13.23
CA LEU A 44 28.73 -3.94 13.93
C LEU A 44 29.98 -4.77 14.21
N PRO A 45 31.19 -4.17 14.24
CA PRO A 45 32.41 -4.81 14.71
C PRO A 45 32.22 -5.40 16.11
N LYS A 46 32.92 -6.49 16.43
CA LYS A 46 32.76 -7.23 17.68
C LYS A 46 33.00 -6.36 18.93
N ASP A 47 33.96 -5.49 18.87
CA ASP A 47 34.35 -4.53 19.90
C ASP A 47 33.28 -3.45 20.12
N MET A 48 32.58 -3.05 19.06
CA MET A 48 31.52 -2.04 19.13
C MET A 48 30.16 -2.61 19.58
N LYS A 49 29.92 -3.90 19.44
CA LYS A 49 28.63 -4.52 19.83
C LYS A 49 28.30 -4.40 21.31
N LYS A 50 29.30 -4.27 22.18
CA LYS A 50 29.14 -4.10 23.63
C LYS A 50 29.37 -2.65 24.09
N GLY A 51 29.74 -1.76 23.18
CA GLY A 51 29.96 -0.36 23.43
C GLY A 51 28.73 0.53 23.19
N PRO A 52 28.86 1.83 23.27
CA PRO A 52 27.76 2.78 23.14
C PRO A 52 27.03 2.71 21.80
N PHE A 53 27.65 2.21 20.74
CA PHE A 53 27.05 2.00 19.44
C PHE A 53 26.22 0.70 19.31
N GLY A 54 26.34 -0.21 20.29
CA GLY A 54 25.92 -1.61 20.15
C GLY A 54 24.43 -1.80 19.87
N ARG A 55 23.59 -0.91 20.34
CA ARG A 55 22.13 -1.00 20.21
C ARG A 55 21.61 -0.35 18.92
N PHE A 56 22.10 0.84 18.58
CA PHE A 56 21.52 1.69 17.53
C PHE A 56 22.45 1.93 16.35
N ALA A 57 23.74 1.61 16.46
CA ALA A 57 24.81 2.13 15.60
C ALA A 57 24.93 3.67 15.71
N VAL A 58 24.45 4.24 16.82
CA VAL A 58 24.49 5.66 17.20
C VAL A 58 24.96 5.72 18.65
N ASN A 59 25.91 6.60 18.96
CA ASN A 59 26.34 6.85 20.34
C ASN A 59 25.43 7.92 20.96
N VAL A 60 24.40 7.49 21.67
CA VAL A 60 23.42 8.39 22.29
C VAL A 60 24.01 9.21 23.45
N ASP A 61 25.09 8.72 24.09
CA ASP A 61 25.74 9.38 25.24
C ASP A 61 26.77 10.40 24.79
N ASP A 62 27.06 10.54 23.48
CA ASP A 62 28.02 11.46 22.90
C ASP A 62 27.41 12.15 21.65
N GLY A 63 26.52 13.10 21.91
CA GLY A 63 25.90 13.93 20.87
C GLY A 63 25.18 13.17 19.75
N PHE A 64 24.70 11.94 20.00
CA PHE A 64 24.06 11.06 19.01
C PHE A 64 24.94 10.75 17.79
N ALA A 65 26.26 10.69 17.98
CA ALA A 65 27.22 10.44 16.92
C ALA A 65 26.91 9.13 16.16
N PRO A 66 26.64 9.17 14.85
CA PRO A 66 26.30 7.99 14.07
C PRO A 66 27.54 7.21 13.61
N TYR A 67 27.43 5.88 13.57
CA TYR A 67 28.46 5.03 12.99
C TYR A 67 28.02 4.58 11.58
N TYR A 68 28.49 5.26 10.57
CA TYR A 68 28.18 4.93 9.18
C TYR A 68 29.14 3.92 8.57
N VAL A 69 28.60 2.99 7.81
CA VAL A 69 29.38 2.01 7.03
C VAL A 69 29.02 2.07 5.54
N VAL A 70 30.00 1.88 4.68
CA VAL A 70 29.74 1.75 3.24
C VAL A 70 29.00 0.43 3.02
N ASN A 71 27.83 0.51 2.40
CA ASN A 71 27.02 -0.64 2.09
C ASN A 71 27.80 -1.68 1.26
N PRO A 72 27.75 -2.97 1.59
CA PRO A 72 28.56 -4.01 0.91
C PRO A 72 28.38 -4.04 -0.61
N ASP A 73 27.17 -3.79 -1.11
CA ASP A 73 26.83 -3.72 -2.53
C ASP A 73 27.41 -2.46 -3.22
N LYS A 74 27.67 -1.38 -2.47
CA LYS A 74 28.21 -0.11 -2.98
C LYS A 74 29.73 -0.03 -3.02
N LYS A 75 30.45 -0.96 -2.36
CA LYS A 75 31.93 -0.93 -2.30
C LYS A 75 32.60 -0.86 -3.67
N LYS A 76 32.04 -1.56 -4.67
CA LYS A 76 32.58 -1.51 -6.04
C LYS A 76 32.38 -0.13 -6.66
N LYS A 77 31.20 0.47 -6.48
CA LYS A 77 30.90 1.79 -7.00
C LYS A 77 31.77 2.86 -6.34
N VAL A 78 31.95 2.80 -5.03
CA VAL A 78 32.88 3.70 -4.32
C VAL A 78 34.30 3.56 -4.84
N THR A 79 34.79 2.36 -5.14
CA THR A 79 36.10 2.15 -5.73
C THR A 79 36.23 2.76 -7.12
N GLU A 80 35.19 2.61 -7.95
CA GLU A 80 35.09 3.24 -9.27
C GLU A 80 35.13 4.77 -9.17
N LEU A 81 34.29 5.36 -8.30
CA LEU A 81 34.25 6.81 -8.07
C LEU A 81 35.59 7.36 -7.60
N LYS A 82 36.27 6.65 -6.68
CA LYS A 82 37.62 7.04 -6.22
C LYS A 82 38.67 6.98 -7.35
N LYS A 83 38.51 6.10 -8.31
CA LYS A 83 39.38 6.05 -9.49
C LYS A 83 39.12 7.24 -10.41
N LEU A 84 37.89 7.51 -10.74
CA LEU A 84 37.48 8.65 -11.59
C LEU A 84 37.93 9.98 -10.96
N LEU A 85 37.74 10.13 -9.65
CA LEU A 85 38.12 11.34 -8.93
C LEU A 85 39.62 11.66 -9.00
N LYS A 86 40.49 10.66 -9.14
CA LYS A 86 41.95 10.86 -9.30
C LYS A 86 42.33 11.39 -10.70
N GLU A 87 41.44 11.25 -11.66
CA GLU A 87 41.63 11.58 -13.06
C GLU A 87 40.98 12.93 -13.43
N CYS A 88 40.33 13.62 -12.48
CA CYS A 88 39.64 14.89 -12.68
C CYS A 88 40.25 16.03 -11.83
N ASP A 89 39.99 17.28 -12.26
CA ASP A 89 40.46 18.51 -11.63
C ASP A 89 39.40 19.21 -10.80
N GLU A 90 38.11 18.89 -11.04
CA GLU A 90 36.97 19.42 -10.29
C GLU A 90 35.93 18.35 -10.06
N LEU A 91 35.20 18.43 -8.94
CA LEU A 91 34.08 17.53 -8.60
C LEU A 91 32.79 18.35 -8.48
N TYR A 92 31.78 17.97 -9.21
CA TYR A 92 30.41 18.50 -9.09
C TYR A 92 29.50 17.44 -8.45
N LEU A 93 28.79 17.83 -7.41
CA LEU A 93 27.76 17.01 -6.76
C LEU A 93 26.40 17.52 -7.23
N ALA A 94 25.76 16.75 -8.09
CA ALA A 94 24.52 17.11 -8.78
C ALA A 94 23.36 16.16 -8.39
N THR A 95 23.25 15.92 -7.09
CA THR A 95 22.15 15.19 -6.46
C THR A 95 20.91 16.09 -6.37
N ASP A 96 19.73 15.47 -6.09
CA ASP A 96 18.47 16.20 -5.96
C ASP A 96 18.57 17.35 -4.94
N GLU A 97 17.66 18.28 -5.03
CA GLU A 97 17.65 19.49 -4.19
C GLU A 97 17.05 19.26 -2.80
N ASP A 98 16.49 18.06 -2.54
CA ASP A 98 15.91 17.73 -1.25
C ASP A 98 16.98 17.31 -0.22
N ARG A 99 16.56 17.17 1.05
CA ARG A 99 17.42 16.72 2.17
C ARG A 99 18.13 15.39 1.87
N GLU A 100 17.46 14.47 1.17
CA GLU A 100 18.03 13.18 0.79
C GLU A 100 19.21 13.36 -0.19
N GLY A 101 19.02 14.21 -1.21
CA GLY A 101 20.06 14.51 -2.19
C GLY A 101 21.25 15.24 -1.54
N GLU A 102 21.00 16.15 -0.61
CA GLU A 102 22.05 16.88 0.13
C GLU A 102 22.85 15.91 1.01
N ALA A 103 22.19 14.99 1.71
CA ALA A 103 22.84 13.96 2.50
C ALA A 103 23.63 12.97 1.64
N ILE A 104 23.13 12.59 0.44
CA ILE A 104 23.90 11.77 -0.51
C ILE A 104 25.19 12.48 -0.91
N ALA A 105 25.12 13.76 -1.25
CA ALA A 105 26.29 14.60 -1.57
C ALA A 105 27.29 14.63 -0.40
N TRP A 106 26.82 14.87 0.81
CA TRP A 106 27.65 14.85 2.01
C TRP A 106 28.30 13.49 2.27
N HIS A 107 27.54 12.40 2.14
CA HIS A 107 28.10 11.05 2.28
C HIS A 107 29.17 10.74 1.23
N LEU A 108 29.02 11.25 0.00
CA LEU A 108 30.04 11.15 -1.03
C LEU A 108 31.30 11.87 -0.64
N LEU A 109 31.22 13.10 -0.13
CA LEU A 109 32.37 13.86 0.36
C LEU A 109 33.15 13.13 1.46
N GLN A 110 32.41 12.62 2.45
CA GLN A 110 33.01 11.91 3.58
C GLN A 110 33.75 10.63 3.19
N VAL A 111 33.25 9.92 2.16
CA VAL A 111 33.83 8.63 1.71
C VAL A 111 34.92 8.84 0.67
N LEU A 112 34.72 9.76 -0.26
CA LEU A 112 35.67 10.00 -1.37
C LEU A 112 36.88 10.83 -0.94
N LYS A 113 36.69 11.79 -0.03
CA LYS A 113 37.70 12.72 0.48
C LYS A 113 38.44 13.40 -0.67
N PRO A 114 37.74 14.18 -1.52
CA PRO A 114 38.31 14.83 -2.68
C PRO A 114 39.42 15.79 -2.25
N LYS A 115 40.47 15.91 -3.11
CA LYS A 115 41.54 16.89 -2.97
C LYS A 115 41.40 18.01 -4.00
N VAL A 116 40.43 17.89 -4.88
CA VAL A 116 40.07 18.86 -5.91
C VAL A 116 38.95 19.77 -5.41
N PRO A 117 38.72 20.95 -6.01
CA PRO A 117 37.56 21.79 -5.72
C PRO A 117 36.27 21.01 -5.87
N VAL A 118 35.35 21.22 -4.93
CA VAL A 118 34.01 20.59 -4.94
C VAL A 118 32.96 21.68 -5.10
N ARG A 119 31.97 21.43 -5.93
CA ARG A 119 30.86 22.34 -6.18
C ARG A 119 29.55 21.60 -6.06
N ARG A 120 28.55 22.19 -5.41
CA ARG A 120 27.18 21.69 -5.36
C ARG A 120 26.36 22.31 -6.48
N MET A 121 25.76 21.48 -7.32
CA MET A 121 24.95 21.85 -8.46
C MET A 121 23.50 21.47 -8.18
N VAL A 122 22.59 22.43 -8.20
CA VAL A 122 21.17 22.27 -7.86
C VAL A 122 20.29 22.68 -9.04
N PHE A 123 19.26 21.88 -9.33
CA PHE A 123 18.31 22.14 -10.43
C PHE A 123 16.96 21.49 -10.13
N HIS A 124 15.87 22.19 -10.50
CA HIS A 124 14.49 21.71 -10.32
C HIS A 124 14.01 20.85 -11.49
N GLU A 125 14.69 20.88 -12.63
CA GLU A 125 14.36 20.12 -13.83
C GLU A 125 15.63 19.75 -14.60
N ILE A 126 15.55 18.67 -15.38
CA ILE A 126 16.69 18.17 -16.16
C ILE A 126 16.50 18.57 -17.63
N THR A 127 16.61 19.86 -17.88
CA THR A 127 16.67 20.44 -19.24
C THR A 127 18.07 20.98 -19.50
N LYS A 128 18.44 21.17 -20.77
CA LYS A 128 19.76 21.69 -21.13
C LYS A 128 20.00 23.05 -20.49
N GLU A 129 19.02 23.93 -20.58
CA GLU A 129 19.06 25.30 -20.06
C GLU A 129 19.17 25.33 -18.53
N ALA A 130 18.41 24.47 -17.83
CA ALA A 130 18.46 24.38 -16.37
C ALA A 130 19.82 23.83 -15.90
N ILE A 131 20.37 22.82 -16.57
CA ILE A 131 21.67 22.25 -16.25
C ILE A 131 22.81 23.25 -16.50
N GLN A 132 22.74 24.02 -17.58
CA GLN A 132 23.73 25.08 -17.86
C GLN A 132 23.66 26.20 -16.80
N ARG A 133 22.46 26.67 -16.45
CA ARG A 133 22.28 27.64 -15.37
C ARG A 133 22.80 27.14 -14.02
N ALA A 134 22.58 25.87 -13.71
CA ALA A 134 23.05 25.26 -12.48
C ALA A 134 24.58 25.15 -12.41
N LEU A 135 25.25 24.97 -13.54
CA LEU A 135 26.72 25.04 -13.61
C LEU A 135 27.28 26.44 -13.33
N GLU A 136 26.59 27.48 -13.79
CA GLU A 136 26.98 28.88 -13.58
C GLU A 136 26.71 29.34 -12.16
N ASN A 137 25.70 28.73 -11.48
CA ASN A 137 25.21 29.09 -10.15
C ASN A 137 25.44 27.97 -9.13
N THR A 138 26.66 27.46 -9.05
CA THR A 138 27.02 26.47 -8.02
C THR A 138 27.11 27.07 -6.64
N ARG A 139 26.80 26.31 -5.61
CA ARG A 139 26.90 26.66 -4.19
C ARG A 139 27.74 25.67 -3.41
N ASP A 140 27.98 25.97 -2.16
CA ASP A 140 28.49 25.01 -1.19
C ASP A 140 27.39 24.04 -0.75
N LEU A 141 27.78 22.96 -0.09
CA LEU A 141 26.84 22.01 0.50
C LEU A 141 26.05 22.71 1.61
N ASP A 142 24.75 22.48 1.64
CA ASP A 142 23.85 22.95 2.68
C ASP A 142 23.91 21.99 3.89
N THR A 143 24.59 22.45 4.95
CA THR A 143 24.80 21.63 6.13
C THR A 143 23.57 21.47 6.99
N ASP A 144 22.64 22.43 6.95
CA ASP A 144 21.41 22.39 7.74
C ASP A 144 20.45 21.36 7.17
N LEU A 145 20.35 21.26 5.84
CA LEU A 145 19.62 20.16 5.16
C LEU A 145 20.23 18.79 5.48
N VAL A 146 21.57 18.70 5.56
CA VAL A 146 22.26 17.45 5.94
C VAL A 146 21.92 17.09 7.38
N ASP A 147 21.98 18.05 8.30
CA ASP A 147 21.67 17.85 9.73
C ASP A 147 20.22 17.39 9.92
N ALA A 148 19.28 18.00 9.21
CA ALA A 148 17.88 17.59 9.25
C ALA A 148 17.66 16.14 8.76
N GLN A 149 18.37 15.72 7.70
CA GLN A 149 18.28 14.34 7.19
C GLN A 149 18.94 13.35 8.16
N GLU A 150 20.12 13.70 8.70
CA GLU A 150 20.85 12.88 9.68
C GLU A 150 20.04 12.74 10.98
N THR A 151 19.50 13.83 11.49
CA THR A 151 18.61 13.86 12.66
C THR A 151 17.40 12.97 12.45
N ARG A 152 16.74 13.07 11.31
CA ARG A 152 15.62 12.22 10.95
C ARG A 152 16.03 10.75 10.90
N ARG A 153 17.18 10.43 10.29
CA ARG A 153 17.67 9.05 10.17
C ARG A 153 17.95 8.44 11.54
N ILE A 154 18.53 9.23 12.46
CA ILE A 154 18.79 8.83 13.85
C ILE A 154 17.47 8.68 14.61
N LEU A 155 16.57 9.65 14.51
CA LEU A 155 15.25 9.62 15.13
C LEU A 155 14.47 8.36 14.78
N ASP A 156 14.37 8.04 13.47
CA ASP A 156 13.67 6.84 12.99
C ASP A 156 14.37 5.55 13.47
N ARG A 157 15.71 5.58 13.63
CA ARG A 157 16.48 4.46 14.20
C ARG A 157 16.15 4.27 15.68
N LEU A 158 16.18 5.32 16.48
CA LEU A 158 15.88 5.26 17.91
C LEU A 158 14.46 4.79 18.16
N TYR A 159 13.48 5.40 17.49
CA TYR A 159 12.08 5.01 17.58
C TYR A 159 11.88 3.52 17.21
N GLY A 160 12.36 3.13 16.06
CA GLY A 160 12.15 1.76 15.55
C GLY A 160 12.79 0.69 16.43
N TYR A 161 13.98 0.95 16.98
CA TYR A 161 14.74 -0.02 17.77
C TYR A 161 14.33 -0.06 19.24
N GLU A 162 13.68 0.97 19.76
CA GLU A 162 13.08 0.96 21.09
C GLU A 162 11.69 0.30 21.05
N VAL A 163 10.83 0.68 20.13
CA VAL A 163 9.43 0.31 20.13
C VAL A 163 9.17 -1.06 19.45
N SER A 164 9.86 -1.39 18.35
CA SER A 164 9.61 -2.67 17.66
C SER A 164 9.87 -3.91 18.52
N PRO A 165 10.92 -3.97 19.37
CA PRO A 165 11.11 -5.10 20.29
C PRO A 165 9.96 -5.30 21.28
N LEU A 166 9.25 -4.24 21.67
CA LEU A 166 8.06 -4.33 22.50
C LEU A 166 6.93 -5.05 21.76
N LEU A 167 6.69 -4.71 20.49
CA LEU A 167 5.74 -5.41 19.64
C LEU A 167 6.09 -6.90 19.48
N TRP A 168 7.39 -7.22 19.36
CA TRP A 168 7.83 -8.62 19.23
C TRP A 168 7.56 -9.46 20.49
N ARG A 169 7.74 -8.87 21.66
CA ARG A 169 7.52 -9.55 22.93
C ARG A 169 6.04 -9.73 23.25
N LYS A 170 5.21 -8.74 22.90
CA LYS A 170 3.82 -8.67 23.35
C LYS A 170 2.81 -9.12 22.28
N ILE A 171 3.17 -9.08 21.00
CA ILE A 171 2.29 -9.48 19.90
C ILE A 171 2.91 -10.64 19.11
N ARG A 172 3.90 -10.35 18.22
CA ARG A 172 4.62 -11.37 17.46
C ARG A 172 5.94 -10.83 16.88
N PRO A 173 6.92 -11.71 16.58
CA PRO A 173 8.17 -11.32 15.89
C PRO A 173 7.92 -10.70 14.52
N SER A 174 8.90 -9.91 14.03
CA SER A 174 8.97 -9.28 12.70
C SER A 174 7.98 -8.14 12.45
N LEU A 175 7.30 -7.64 13.48
CA LEU A 175 6.55 -6.39 13.41
C LEU A 175 7.51 -5.20 13.46
N SER A 176 7.08 -4.06 12.96
CA SER A 176 7.82 -2.81 13.11
C SER A 176 6.91 -1.67 13.55
N ALA A 177 7.41 -0.85 14.44
CA ALA A 177 6.88 0.47 14.71
C ALA A 177 7.76 1.51 14.03
N GLY A 178 7.16 2.62 13.65
CA GLY A 178 7.84 3.75 13.06
C GLY A 178 6.97 4.98 13.19
N ARG A 179 7.57 6.13 13.35
CA ARG A 179 6.94 7.40 13.68
C ARG A 179 5.72 7.73 12.78
N VAL A 180 5.89 7.69 11.47
CA VAL A 180 4.81 7.98 10.51
C VAL A 180 3.93 6.74 10.25
N GLN A 181 4.52 5.55 10.12
CA GLN A 181 3.77 4.33 9.81
C GLN A 181 2.79 3.90 10.90
N SER A 182 3.14 4.10 12.18
CA SER A 182 2.26 3.74 13.31
C SER A 182 1.04 4.64 13.36
N VAL A 183 1.22 5.92 13.08
CA VAL A 183 0.15 6.91 13.02
C VAL A 183 -0.74 6.71 11.80
N ALA A 184 -0.17 6.41 10.63
CA ALA A 184 -0.95 6.04 9.45
C ALA A 184 -1.80 4.77 9.70
N THR A 185 -1.24 3.78 10.41
CA THR A 185 -1.99 2.58 10.82
C THR A 185 -3.13 2.94 11.76
N ARG A 186 -2.90 3.82 12.75
CA ARG A 186 -3.91 4.32 13.68
C ARG A 186 -5.07 5.01 12.95
N LEU A 187 -4.80 5.85 11.95
CA LEU A 187 -5.85 6.49 11.14
C LEU A 187 -6.78 5.46 10.49
N VAL A 188 -6.20 4.41 9.89
CA VAL A 188 -7.00 3.35 9.24
C VAL A 188 -7.78 2.53 10.27
N VAL A 189 -7.19 2.21 11.43
CA VAL A 189 -7.87 1.50 12.52
C VAL A 189 -8.98 2.34 13.14
N ALA A 190 -8.75 3.64 13.38
CA ALA A 190 -9.77 4.55 13.91
C ALA A 190 -10.99 4.61 12.98
N ARG A 191 -10.77 4.76 11.68
CA ARG A 191 -11.84 4.73 10.67
C ARG A 191 -12.64 3.42 10.70
N GLU A 192 -11.97 2.30 10.88
CA GLU A 192 -12.65 1.00 10.96
C GLU A 192 -13.43 0.86 12.27
N ARG A 193 -12.92 1.39 13.39
CA ARG A 193 -13.67 1.46 14.66
C ARG A 193 -14.95 2.29 14.51
N ASP A 194 -14.87 3.43 13.80
CA ASP A 194 -16.06 4.25 13.49
C ASP A 194 -17.08 3.45 12.67
N ARG A 195 -16.60 2.65 11.71
CA ARG A 195 -17.46 1.78 10.89
C ARG A 195 -18.11 0.68 11.71
N MET A 196 -17.35 0.01 12.59
CA MET A 196 -17.86 -1.03 13.48
C MET A 196 -18.88 -0.49 14.50
N ALA A 197 -18.72 0.77 14.90
CA ALA A 197 -19.63 1.43 15.85
C ALA A 197 -20.89 2.03 15.19
N HIS A 198 -20.92 2.08 13.85
CA HIS A 198 -22.03 2.66 13.11
C HIS A 198 -23.29 1.80 13.24
N VAL A 199 -24.39 2.45 13.62
CA VAL A 199 -25.72 1.84 13.63
C VAL A 199 -26.49 2.40 12.44
N SER A 200 -26.94 1.52 11.54
CA SER A 200 -27.71 1.93 10.37
C SER A 200 -29.11 2.41 10.76
N ALA A 201 -29.54 3.52 10.14
CA ALA A 201 -30.90 4.00 10.21
C ALA A 201 -31.56 3.83 8.84
N GLN A 202 -32.79 3.35 8.85
CA GLN A 202 -33.63 3.33 7.65
C GLN A 202 -34.39 4.65 7.54
N TYR A 203 -34.48 5.19 6.34
CA TYR A 203 -35.24 6.39 6.02
C TYR A 203 -35.73 6.35 4.59
N TRP A 204 -36.74 7.13 4.29
CA TRP A 204 -37.39 7.11 2.98
C TRP A 204 -37.37 8.48 2.33
N SER A 205 -37.22 8.52 1.01
CA SER A 205 -37.42 9.68 0.16
C SER A 205 -38.56 9.43 -0.83
N ILE A 206 -39.03 10.46 -1.51
CA ILE A 206 -40.00 10.33 -2.58
C ILE A 206 -39.46 11.06 -3.80
N ASP A 207 -39.11 10.29 -4.82
CA ASP A 207 -38.71 10.81 -6.12
C ASP A 207 -40.00 11.13 -6.93
N THR A 208 -39.95 12.25 -7.62
CA THR A 208 -41.09 12.75 -8.40
C THR A 208 -40.65 13.10 -9.81
N ALA A 209 -41.53 12.89 -10.78
CA ALA A 209 -41.35 13.35 -12.15
C ALA A 209 -42.49 14.30 -12.54
N PHE A 210 -42.11 15.41 -13.17
CA PHE A 210 -43.06 16.44 -13.60
C PHE A 210 -42.90 16.73 -15.09
N THR A 211 -43.97 17.20 -15.69
CA THR A 211 -43.96 17.84 -17.02
C THR A 211 -44.46 19.26 -16.90
N SER A 212 -43.68 20.25 -17.34
CA SER A 212 -44.07 21.65 -17.44
C SER A 212 -43.48 22.24 -18.73
N ALA A 213 -44.20 23.15 -19.37
CA ALA A 213 -43.87 23.74 -20.67
C ALA A 213 -43.52 22.69 -21.77
N GLY A 214 -44.13 21.50 -21.70
CA GLY A 214 -43.86 20.38 -22.63
C GLY A 214 -42.55 19.60 -22.40
N GLN A 215 -41.83 19.88 -21.33
CA GLN A 215 -40.56 19.18 -20.98
C GLN A 215 -40.75 18.43 -19.65
N ALA A 216 -40.24 17.19 -19.63
CA ALA A 216 -40.23 16.37 -18.45
C ALA A 216 -38.94 16.62 -17.63
N PHE A 217 -39.07 16.63 -16.30
CA PHE A 217 -37.94 16.72 -15.37
C PHE A 217 -38.19 15.96 -14.09
N GLY A 218 -37.12 15.38 -13.53
CA GLY A 218 -37.17 14.69 -12.24
C GLY A 218 -36.89 15.67 -11.08
N ALA A 219 -37.61 15.51 -10.00
CA ALA A 219 -37.47 16.23 -8.74
C ALA A 219 -37.54 15.23 -7.57
N ARG A 220 -37.24 15.70 -6.36
CA ARG A 220 -37.37 14.91 -5.13
C ARG A 220 -38.16 15.75 -4.11
N VAL A 221 -39.04 15.14 -3.36
CA VAL A 221 -39.73 15.81 -2.26
C VAL A 221 -38.68 16.33 -1.26
N SER A 222 -38.63 17.60 -1.08
CA SER A 222 -37.68 18.29 -0.20
C SER A 222 -38.25 18.68 1.15
N SER A 223 -39.57 18.96 1.20
CA SER A 223 -40.26 19.30 2.46
C SER A 223 -41.78 19.01 2.39
N VAL A 224 -42.38 18.82 3.55
CA VAL A 224 -43.80 18.72 3.77
C VAL A 224 -44.16 19.72 4.87
N ASP A 225 -45.15 20.58 4.61
CA ASP A 225 -45.62 21.65 5.54
C ASP A 225 -44.46 22.54 6.05
N GLY A 226 -43.44 22.76 5.21
CA GLY A 226 -42.24 23.53 5.55
C GLY A 226 -41.17 22.79 6.32
N HIS A 227 -41.41 21.54 6.69
CA HIS A 227 -40.42 20.66 7.34
C HIS A 227 -39.65 19.88 6.31
N SER A 228 -38.31 20.00 6.31
CA SER A 228 -37.44 19.27 5.40
C SER A 228 -37.52 17.76 5.64
N ILE A 229 -37.46 16.96 4.56
CA ILE A 229 -37.36 15.50 4.65
C ILE A 229 -35.91 15.11 5.04
N ALA A 230 -35.79 14.15 5.94
CA ALA A 230 -34.51 13.62 6.36
C ALA A 230 -33.74 12.98 5.18
N THR A 231 -32.44 13.25 5.14
CA THR A 231 -31.46 12.62 4.26
C THR A 231 -30.47 11.82 5.10
N GLY A 232 -29.64 10.97 4.50
CA GLY A 232 -28.63 10.20 5.24
C GLY A 232 -27.72 11.06 6.11
N SER A 233 -27.47 12.32 5.71
CA SER A 233 -26.63 13.27 6.47
C SER A 233 -27.29 13.84 7.74
N ASP A 234 -28.58 13.66 7.92
CA ASP A 234 -29.33 14.16 9.09
C ASP A 234 -29.29 13.20 10.27
N PHE A 235 -28.75 11.99 10.08
CA PHE A 235 -28.62 10.97 11.13
C PHE A 235 -27.23 11.00 11.78
N SER A 236 -27.20 10.61 13.04
CA SER A 236 -25.97 10.36 13.82
C SER A 236 -25.41 8.97 13.52
N GLU A 237 -24.18 8.71 13.96
CA GLU A 237 -23.58 7.37 13.86
C GLU A 237 -24.32 6.32 14.73
N LYS A 238 -25.26 6.74 15.58
CA LYS A 238 -26.12 5.85 16.39
C LYS A 238 -27.45 5.50 15.72
N GLY A 239 -27.65 5.94 14.46
CA GLY A 239 -28.88 5.68 13.73
C GLY A 239 -30.09 6.55 14.15
N GLU A 240 -29.86 7.61 14.91
CA GLU A 240 -30.90 8.56 15.35
C GLU A 240 -30.75 9.88 14.60
N LEU A 241 -31.87 10.64 14.46
CA LEU A 241 -31.74 12.00 13.94
C LEU A 241 -30.76 12.82 14.79
N SER A 242 -29.84 13.50 14.13
CA SER A 242 -28.87 14.36 14.80
C SER A 242 -29.58 15.45 15.60
N ALA A 243 -28.97 15.91 16.69
CA ALA A 243 -29.53 16.97 17.51
C ALA A 243 -29.80 18.25 16.69
N LYS A 244 -29.02 18.50 15.65
CA LYS A 244 -29.22 19.62 14.71
C LYS A 244 -30.47 19.41 13.87
N ALA A 245 -30.65 18.22 13.29
CA ALA A 245 -31.82 17.89 12.46
C ALA A 245 -33.11 17.87 13.28
N ALA A 246 -33.09 17.27 14.47
CA ALA A 246 -34.22 17.25 15.39
C ALA A 246 -34.64 18.69 15.80
N LYS A 247 -33.68 19.57 16.13
CA LYS A 247 -33.96 20.98 16.45
C LYS A 247 -34.51 21.77 15.27
N ALA A 248 -34.11 21.42 14.04
CA ALA A 248 -34.61 22.04 12.82
C ALA A 248 -36.00 21.50 12.41
N GLY A 249 -36.56 20.52 13.11
CA GLY A 249 -37.84 19.91 12.80
C GLY A 249 -37.82 19.09 11.50
N VAL A 250 -36.66 18.44 11.19
CA VAL A 250 -36.54 17.56 10.02
C VAL A 250 -37.48 16.37 10.18
N LEU A 251 -38.23 16.07 9.14
CA LEU A 251 -39.24 15.01 9.13
C LEU A 251 -38.60 13.70 8.68
N HIS A 252 -38.55 12.72 9.54
CA HIS A 252 -38.11 11.37 9.23
C HIS A 252 -39.30 10.57 8.69
N LEU A 253 -39.26 10.19 7.43
CA LEU A 253 -40.26 9.34 6.81
C LEU A 253 -39.93 7.86 7.01
N ASP A 254 -40.92 7.10 7.45
CA ASP A 254 -40.96 5.66 7.38
C ASP A 254 -41.58 5.17 6.07
N GLU A 255 -41.52 3.88 5.81
CA GLU A 255 -42.09 3.27 4.60
C GLU A 255 -43.58 3.57 4.41
N ALA A 256 -44.33 3.42 5.46
CA ALA A 256 -45.81 3.59 5.42
C ALA A 256 -46.17 5.04 5.04
N THR A 257 -45.55 6.00 5.70
CA THR A 257 -45.77 7.44 5.46
C THR A 257 -45.29 7.85 4.06
N ALA A 258 -44.12 7.35 3.62
CA ALA A 258 -43.58 7.66 2.30
C ALA A 258 -44.51 7.12 1.19
N ARG A 259 -45.02 5.89 1.34
CA ARG A 259 -45.97 5.30 0.40
C ARG A 259 -47.30 6.03 0.39
N ALA A 260 -47.83 6.43 1.56
CA ALA A 260 -49.05 7.19 1.65
C ALA A 260 -48.93 8.55 0.95
N TYR A 261 -47.82 9.26 1.16
CA TYR A 261 -47.57 10.55 0.50
C TYR A 261 -47.35 10.39 -1.00
N ALA A 262 -46.65 9.36 -1.47
CA ALA A 262 -46.44 9.08 -2.89
C ALA A 262 -47.77 8.79 -3.59
N GLN A 263 -48.66 8.02 -2.97
CA GLN A 263 -49.98 7.73 -3.52
C GLN A 263 -50.84 9.01 -3.57
N ALA A 264 -50.87 9.80 -2.50
CA ALA A 264 -51.62 11.04 -2.46
C ALA A 264 -51.09 12.08 -3.46
N LEU A 265 -49.76 12.09 -3.69
CA LEU A 265 -49.16 12.92 -4.75
C LEU A 265 -49.66 12.47 -6.14
N SER A 266 -49.67 11.15 -6.42
CA SER A 266 -50.17 10.62 -7.69
C SER A 266 -51.64 10.90 -7.96
N ASP A 267 -52.45 11.01 -6.90
CA ASP A 267 -53.87 11.32 -6.95
C ASP A 267 -54.18 12.84 -6.95
N ALA A 268 -53.15 13.69 -6.75
CA ALA A 268 -53.29 15.14 -6.64
C ALA A 268 -53.72 15.75 -7.98
N PRO A 269 -54.70 16.74 -7.94
CA PRO A 269 -55.32 17.28 -9.16
C PRO A 269 -54.41 18.20 -9.95
N ALA A 270 -53.45 18.88 -9.31
CA ALA A 270 -52.57 19.85 -9.96
C ALA A 270 -51.34 20.18 -9.09
N SER A 271 -50.25 20.49 -9.72
CA SER A 271 -49.07 21.06 -9.12
C SER A 271 -48.71 22.39 -9.78
N VAL A 272 -48.01 23.25 -9.08
CA VAL A 272 -47.61 24.58 -9.57
C VAL A 272 -46.11 24.81 -9.28
N ILE A 273 -45.44 25.50 -10.16
CA ILE A 273 -44.07 25.98 -9.91
C ILE A 273 -44.13 27.04 -8.80
N ASP A 274 -43.67 26.69 -7.61
CA ASP A 274 -43.59 27.57 -6.45
C ASP A 274 -42.53 28.65 -6.61
N SER A 275 -41.34 28.22 -7.07
CA SER A 275 -40.25 29.17 -7.25
C SER A 275 -39.19 28.66 -8.23
N VAL A 276 -38.54 29.59 -8.91
CA VAL A 276 -37.40 29.35 -9.77
C VAL A 276 -36.22 30.21 -9.32
N THR A 277 -35.18 29.58 -8.78
CA THR A 277 -34.02 30.32 -8.29
C THR A 277 -32.81 30.02 -9.20
N ARG A 278 -32.12 31.05 -9.67
CA ARG A 278 -30.89 30.93 -10.41
C ARG A 278 -29.77 31.57 -9.61
N LYS A 279 -28.75 30.76 -9.26
CA LYS A 279 -27.56 31.19 -8.54
C LYS A 279 -26.34 31.14 -9.47
N PRO A 280 -25.48 32.17 -9.52
CA PRO A 280 -24.27 32.14 -10.29
C PRO A 280 -23.41 30.93 -9.89
N TYR A 281 -22.95 30.19 -10.88
CA TYR A 281 -21.96 29.12 -10.72
C TYR A 281 -20.62 29.63 -11.22
N ARG A 282 -19.61 29.51 -10.39
CA ARG A 282 -18.24 29.84 -10.74
C ARG A 282 -17.30 28.80 -10.10
N ARG A 283 -16.51 28.14 -10.92
CA ARG A 283 -15.48 27.20 -10.47
C ARG A 283 -14.10 27.61 -10.98
N ARG A 284 -13.19 27.79 -10.06
CA ARG A 284 -11.78 28.07 -10.36
C ARG A 284 -11.04 26.78 -10.70
N PRO A 285 -10.01 26.84 -11.57
CA PRO A 285 -9.11 25.73 -11.79
C PRO A 285 -8.33 25.43 -10.50
N ALA A 286 -8.02 24.17 -10.30
CA ALA A 286 -7.19 23.74 -9.20
C ALA A 286 -5.72 24.10 -9.44
N ALA A 287 -4.96 24.23 -8.34
CA ALA A 287 -3.54 24.51 -8.37
C ALA A 287 -2.75 23.43 -9.13
N PRO A 288 -1.56 23.72 -9.65
CA PRO A 288 -0.61 22.71 -10.14
C PRO A 288 -0.34 21.64 -9.10
N PHE A 289 0.14 20.47 -9.52
CA PHE A 289 0.32 19.34 -8.62
C PHE A 289 1.44 19.54 -7.59
N THR A 290 1.13 19.18 -6.35
CA THR A 290 2.08 18.73 -5.34
C THR A 290 2.24 17.21 -5.43
N THR A 291 3.20 16.63 -4.71
CA THR A 291 3.35 15.17 -4.58
C THR A 291 2.05 14.51 -4.11
N SER A 292 1.41 15.07 -3.10
CA SER A 292 0.17 14.54 -2.53
C SER A 292 -0.98 14.58 -3.53
N THR A 293 -1.22 15.75 -4.14
CA THR A 293 -2.33 15.91 -5.09
C THR A 293 -2.11 15.10 -6.37
N LEU A 294 -0.86 14.89 -6.79
CA LEU A 294 -0.54 14.00 -7.90
C LEU A 294 -0.86 12.53 -7.57
N GLN A 295 -0.50 12.07 -6.37
CA GLN A 295 -0.83 10.71 -5.91
C GLN A 295 -2.34 10.50 -5.83
N GLN A 296 -3.07 11.47 -5.29
CA GLN A 296 -4.52 11.44 -5.21
C GLN A 296 -5.16 11.33 -6.59
N GLU A 297 -4.75 12.18 -7.51
CA GLU A 297 -5.37 12.25 -8.83
C GLU A 297 -4.99 11.07 -9.72
N ALA A 298 -3.76 10.56 -9.61
CA ALA A 298 -3.34 9.33 -10.27
C ALA A 298 -4.10 8.10 -9.76
N SER A 299 -4.41 8.06 -8.46
CA SER A 299 -5.26 7.01 -7.90
C SER A 299 -6.68 7.07 -8.46
N ARG A 300 -7.29 8.27 -8.53
CA ARG A 300 -8.67 8.46 -9.01
C ARG A 300 -8.83 8.19 -10.50
N LYS A 301 -7.89 8.70 -11.33
CA LYS A 301 -8.02 8.66 -12.80
C LYS A 301 -7.29 7.52 -13.48
N LEU A 302 -6.16 7.11 -12.93
CA LEU A 302 -5.31 6.08 -13.52
C LEU A 302 -5.40 4.76 -12.75
N HIS A 303 -6.07 4.75 -11.59
CA HIS A 303 -6.17 3.60 -10.67
C HIS A 303 -4.79 3.07 -10.24
N TRP A 304 -3.84 3.98 -10.02
CA TRP A 304 -2.49 3.65 -9.60
C TRP A 304 -2.33 3.83 -8.10
N ASN A 305 -1.52 2.97 -7.51
CA ASN A 305 -1.09 3.15 -6.13
C ASN A 305 0.02 4.22 -6.03
N ALA A 306 0.21 4.74 -4.82
CA ALA A 306 1.20 5.79 -4.55
C ALA A 306 2.62 5.42 -4.99
N SER A 307 3.05 4.17 -4.76
CA SER A 307 4.38 3.70 -5.16
C SER A 307 4.58 3.66 -6.68
N SER A 308 3.56 3.26 -7.44
CA SER A 308 3.62 3.25 -8.92
C SER A 308 3.60 4.67 -9.48
N THR A 309 2.81 5.55 -8.87
CA THR A 309 2.75 6.98 -9.20
C THR A 309 4.13 7.61 -9.03
N MET A 310 4.75 7.47 -7.86
CA MET A 310 6.06 8.08 -7.60
C MET A 310 7.18 7.50 -8.46
N ARG A 311 7.17 6.20 -8.72
CA ARG A 311 8.16 5.58 -9.62
C ARG A 311 8.06 6.09 -11.05
N THR A 312 6.84 6.30 -11.54
CA THR A 312 6.61 6.83 -12.89
C THR A 312 6.97 8.31 -12.97
N ALA A 313 6.62 9.11 -11.96
CA ALA A 313 6.98 10.52 -11.87
C ALA A 313 8.51 10.68 -11.80
N GLN A 314 9.20 9.88 -10.97
CA GLN A 314 10.66 9.87 -10.91
C GLN A 314 11.30 9.56 -12.27
N SER A 315 10.77 8.57 -13.00
CA SER A 315 11.27 8.25 -14.33
C SER A 315 11.08 9.39 -15.34
N LEU A 316 9.96 10.12 -15.26
CA LEU A 316 9.72 11.30 -16.09
C LEU A 316 10.66 12.45 -15.74
N TYR A 317 10.89 12.72 -14.45
CA TYR A 317 11.85 13.71 -13.99
C TYR A 317 13.27 13.40 -14.45
N GLU A 318 13.77 12.19 -14.18
CA GLU A 318 15.12 11.75 -14.56
C GLU A 318 15.38 11.80 -16.08
N SER A 319 14.30 11.70 -16.86
CA SER A 319 14.34 11.79 -18.33
C SER A 319 14.08 13.20 -18.86
N GLY A 320 13.91 14.21 -18.00
CA GLY A 320 13.74 15.61 -18.37
C GLY A 320 12.36 15.95 -18.95
N TYR A 321 11.32 15.28 -18.51
CA TYR A 321 9.94 15.57 -18.98
C TYR A 321 9.14 16.41 -18.00
N ILE A 322 9.40 16.31 -16.71
CA ILE A 322 8.72 17.07 -15.65
C ILE A 322 9.73 17.66 -14.67
N THR A 323 9.29 18.62 -13.87
CA THR A 323 10.04 19.13 -12.71
C THR A 323 10.16 18.09 -11.61
N TYR A 324 10.93 18.38 -10.57
CA TYR A 324 11.11 17.50 -9.42
C TYR A 324 9.77 17.10 -8.80
N MET A 325 9.59 15.82 -8.54
CA MET A 325 8.30 15.25 -8.18
C MET A 325 8.03 15.18 -6.65
N ARG A 326 9.01 15.50 -5.81
CA ARG A 326 8.84 15.55 -4.35
C ARG A 326 8.75 17.00 -3.90
N THR A 327 7.57 17.57 -3.98
CA THR A 327 7.30 18.96 -3.61
C THR A 327 5.93 19.09 -2.97
N ASP A 328 5.78 19.98 -2.04
CA ASP A 328 4.52 20.45 -1.48
C ASP A 328 4.15 21.86 -1.99
N SER A 329 4.97 22.43 -2.87
CA SER A 329 4.73 23.72 -3.51
C SER A 329 3.72 23.60 -4.66
N THR A 330 2.84 24.59 -4.74
CA THR A 330 1.93 24.82 -5.88
C THR A 330 2.37 25.97 -6.76
N ALA A 331 3.51 26.61 -6.44
CA ALA A 331 4.02 27.76 -7.17
C ALA A 331 4.56 27.37 -8.55
N LEU A 332 4.38 28.25 -9.53
CA LEU A 332 4.98 28.14 -10.84
C LEU A 332 5.93 29.32 -11.06
N SER A 333 7.06 29.07 -11.68
CA SER A 333 7.95 30.15 -12.15
C SER A 333 7.26 31.02 -13.18
N SER A 334 7.76 32.24 -13.38
CA SER A 334 7.23 33.15 -14.40
C SER A 334 7.30 32.55 -15.81
N GLN A 335 8.35 31.78 -16.09
CA GLN A 335 8.52 31.07 -17.37
C GLN A 335 7.46 29.97 -17.54
N ALA A 336 7.20 29.18 -16.50
CA ALA A 336 6.18 28.14 -16.51
C ALA A 336 4.76 28.71 -16.66
N ILE A 337 4.46 29.83 -16.00
CA ILE A 337 3.21 30.57 -16.18
C ILE A 337 3.04 31.01 -17.63
N HIS A 338 4.11 31.57 -18.23
CA HIS A 338 4.07 32.00 -19.62
C HIS A 338 3.82 30.82 -20.55
N ALA A 339 4.57 29.73 -20.40
CA ALA A 339 4.43 28.52 -21.21
C ALA A 339 3.03 27.89 -21.10
N ALA A 340 2.46 27.79 -19.87
CA ALA A 340 1.11 27.30 -19.69
C ALA A 340 0.04 28.16 -20.34
N ARG A 341 0.17 29.49 -20.27
CA ARG A 341 -0.75 30.43 -20.88
C ARG A 341 -0.65 30.42 -22.39
N GLU A 342 0.57 30.33 -22.96
CA GLU A 342 0.79 30.19 -24.40
C GLU A 342 0.13 28.92 -24.92
N GLN A 343 0.36 27.76 -24.28
CA GLN A 343 -0.28 26.48 -24.64
C GLN A 343 -1.81 26.58 -24.57
N ALA A 344 -2.34 27.17 -23.48
CA ALA A 344 -3.78 27.35 -23.34
C ALA A 344 -4.37 28.22 -24.46
N THR A 345 -3.67 29.31 -24.85
CA THR A 345 -4.09 30.20 -25.94
C THR A 345 -4.08 29.48 -27.30
N GLN A 346 -3.02 28.74 -27.58
CA GLN A 346 -2.87 28.02 -28.85
C GLN A 346 -3.92 26.92 -29.05
N LEU A 347 -4.27 26.20 -27.99
CA LEU A 347 -5.14 25.03 -28.07
C LEU A 347 -6.62 25.32 -27.82
N TYR A 348 -6.92 26.33 -27.01
CA TYR A 348 -8.30 26.58 -26.53
C TYR A 348 -8.79 27.99 -26.81
N GLY A 349 -7.96 28.87 -27.42
CA GLY A 349 -8.30 30.25 -27.67
C GLY A 349 -7.95 31.20 -26.51
N ALA A 350 -7.81 32.50 -26.85
CA ALA A 350 -7.43 33.51 -25.85
C ALA A 350 -8.51 33.71 -24.78
N GLU A 351 -9.77 33.50 -25.11
CA GLU A 351 -10.91 33.59 -24.20
C GLU A 351 -10.92 32.48 -23.11
N ALA A 352 -10.24 31.37 -23.38
CA ALA A 352 -10.11 30.28 -22.40
C ALA A 352 -9.00 30.53 -21.36
N VAL A 353 -8.17 31.58 -21.57
CA VAL A 353 -7.07 31.93 -20.66
C VAL A 353 -7.55 32.97 -19.64
N ALA A 354 -7.09 32.83 -18.38
CA ALA A 354 -7.40 33.83 -17.36
C ALA A 354 -6.87 35.22 -17.77
N GLU A 355 -7.61 36.28 -17.52
CA GLU A 355 -7.25 37.66 -17.84
C GLU A 355 -5.86 38.05 -17.32
N SER A 356 -5.58 37.67 -16.05
CA SER A 356 -4.27 37.84 -15.41
C SER A 356 -3.63 36.51 -15.07
N PRO A 357 -2.30 36.40 -14.97
CA PRO A 357 -1.62 35.22 -14.48
C PRO A 357 -2.14 34.78 -13.11
N ARG A 358 -2.43 33.49 -12.96
CA ARG A 358 -2.84 32.93 -11.67
C ARG A 358 -1.62 32.54 -10.86
N LEU A 359 -1.56 33.11 -9.66
CA LEU A 359 -0.55 32.76 -8.66
C LEU A 359 -1.22 31.86 -7.63
N TYR A 360 -0.56 30.77 -7.33
CA TYR A 360 -0.97 29.83 -6.29
C TYR A 360 0.04 29.92 -5.15
N GLY A 361 -0.44 30.18 -3.94
CA GLY A 361 0.39 30.17 -2.74
C GLY A 361 0.48 28.78 -2.16
N THR A 362 1.57 28.49 -1.47
CA THR A 362 1.73 27.28 -0.69
C THR A 362 0.79 27.31 0.51
N THR A 363 -0.08 26.32 0.65
CA THR A 363 -1.08 26.25 1.73
C THR A 363 -0.67 25.31 2.85
N SER A 364 0.36 24.48 2.66
CA SER A 364 0.85 23.55 3.67
C SER A 364 1.61 24.27 4.78
N LYS A 365 1.24 23.99 6.03
CA LYS A 365 2.05 24.38 7.19
C LYS A 365 3.39 23.62 7.12
N GLY A 366 4.52 24.33 7.04
CA GLY A 366 5.84 23.72 6.95
C GLY A 366 6.27 23.38 5.50
N ALA A 367 5.81 24.16 4.52
CA ALA A 367 6.30 24.03 3.15
C ALA A 367 7.82 24.20 3.11
N GLN A 368 8.48 23.14 2.63
CA GLN A 368 9.93 23.12 2.47
C GLN A 368 10.31 23.91 1.23
N GLU A 369 11.07 24.96 1.42
CA GLU A 369 11.82 25.70 0.43
C GLU A 369 11.06 26.28 -0.78
N ALA A 370 11.74 27.11 -1.56
CA ALA A 370 11.26 27.73 -2.78
C ALA A 370 11.13 26.74 -3.95
N HIS A 371 10.56 25.54 -3.69
CA HIS A 371 10.34 24.54 -4.73
C HIS A 371 9.23 24.94 -5.66
N GLU A 372 9.32 24.49 -6.89
CA GLU A 372 8.27 24.65 -7.91
C GLU A 372 7.29 23.45 -7.83
N ALA A 373 6.06 23.67 -8.33
CA ALA A 373 5.07 22.60 -8.49
C ALA A 373 5.53 21.56 -9.52
N ILE A 374 4.90 20.37 -9.48
CA ILE A 374 5.10 19.33 -10.50
C ILE A 374 4.44 19.79 -11.80
N ARG A 375 5.24 20.05 -12.83
CA ARG A 375 4.82 20.54 -14.13
C ARG A 375 5.66 19.95 -15.27
N PRO A 376 5.25 20.09 -16.55
CA PRO A 376 6.12 19.79 -17.67
C PRO A 376 7.41 20.61 -17.60
N ALA A 377 8.54 20.00 -17.93
CA ALA A 377 9.86 20.64 -17.88
C ALA A 377 10.06 21.59 -19.06
N GLY A 378 10.88 22.62 -18.83
CA GLY A 378 11.25 23.63 -19.81
C GLY A 378 10.37 24.87 -19.78
N ASP A 379 10.73 25.83 -20.63
CA ASP A 379 10.06 27.12 -20.85
C ASP A 379 9.04 27.08 -22.02
N HIS A 380 9.01 25.96 -22.72
CA HIS A 380 8.02 25.62 -23.74
C HIS A 380 7.52 24.21 -23.47
N PHE A 381 6.23 24.05 -23.13
CA PHE A 381 5.68 22.73 -22.75
C PHE A 381 5.41 21.89 -24.00
N ARG A 382 6.07 20.76 -24.11
CA ARG A 382 5.75 19.77 -25.13
C ARG A 382 4.36 19.19 -24.88
N THR A 383 3.54 19.14 -25.91
CA THR A 383 2.21 18.52 -25.80
C THR A 383 2.32 17.01 -25.57
N PRO A 384 1.31 16.35 -24.99
CA PRO A 384 1.28 14.89 -24.89
C PRO A 384 1.46 14.18 -26.24
N GLY A 385 0.96 14.77 -27.33
CA GLY A 385 1.13 14.24 -28.69
C GLY A 385 2.59 14.23 -29.16
N GLU A 386 3.34 15.28 -28.88
CA GLU A 386 4.76 15.41 -29.27
C GLU A 386 5.66 14.41 -28.53
N VAL A 387 5.32 14.07 -27.29
CA VAL A 387 6.12 13.14 -26.47
C VAL A 387 5.66 11.67 -26.57
N ALA A 388 4.53 11.40 -27.22
CA ALA A 388 3.92 10.07 -27.27
C ALA A 388 4.83 9.00 -27.87
N GLY A 389 5.65 9.35 -28.86
CA GLY A 389 6.61 8.44 -29.48
C GLY A 389 7.82 8.07 -28.61
N SER A 390 8.10 8.87 -27.57
CA SER A 390 9.29 8.73 -26.70
C SER A 390 8.98 8.12 -25.35
N LEU A 391 7.70 8.13 -24.92
CA LEU A 391 7.27 7.69 -23.61
C LEU A 391 6.53 6.34 -23.67
N SER A 392 6.70 5.53 -22.63
CA SER A 392 5.85 4.36 -22.41
C SER A 392 4.40 4.79 -22.12
N LYS A 393 3.44 3.89 -22.29
CA LYS A 393 2.02 4.18 -22.02
C LYS A 393 1.79 4.75 -20.60
N GLN A 394 2.48 4.21 -19.60
CA GLN A 394 2.39 4.70 -18.23
C GLN A 394 2.97 6.11 -18.08
N GLN A 395 4.15 6.35 -18.62
CA GLN A 395 4.78 7.66 -18.59
C GLN A 395 3.92 8.70 -19.33
N LEU A 396 3.38 8.35 -20.48
CA LEU A 396 2.52 9.23 -21.25
C LEU A 396 1.23 9.59 -20.49
N ALA A 397 0.58 8.61 -19.85
CA ALA A 397 -0.63 8.86 -19.07
C ALA A 397 -0.35 9.81 -17.88
N MET A 398 0.79 9.63 -17.19
CA MET A 398 1.21 10.53 -16.11
C MET A 398 1.57 11.92 -16.65
N TYR A 399 2.31 11.99 -17.74
CA TYR A 399 2.68 13.26 -18.36
C TYR A 399 1.45 14.05 -18.83
N ASP A 400 0.49 13.39 -19.49
CA ASP A 400 -0.79 13.97 -19.92
C ASP A 400 -1.57 14.54 -18.72
N LEU A 401 -1.61 13.80 -17.62
CA LEU A 401 -2.27 14.24 -16.40
C LEU A 401 -1.61 15.53 -15.82
N ILE A 402 -0.29 15.56 -15.74
CA ILE A 402 0.49 16.70 -15.23
C ILE A 402 0.36 17.89 -16.19
N TRP A 403 0.48 17.66 -17.47
CA TRP A 403 0.37 18.71 -18.50
C TRP A 403 -1.00 19.38 -18.47
N LYS A 404 -2.08 18.58 -18.48
CA LYS A 404 -3.46 19.08 -18.43
C LYS A 404 -3.73 19.91 -17.18
N ARG A 405 -3.28 19.46 -16.04
CA ARG A 405 -3.44 20.17 -14.77
C ARG A 405 -2.71 21.50 -14.77
N THR A 406 -1.47 21.51 -15.25
CA THR A 406 -0.64 22.72 -15.31
C THR A 406 -1.24 23.76 -16.27
N VAL A 407 -1.63 23.35 -17.47
CA VAL A 407 -2.25 24.25 -18.45
C VAL A 407 -3.59 24.80 -17.91
N ALA A 408 -4.45 23.92 -17.41
CA ALA A 408 -5.74 24.29 -16.83
C ALA A 408 -5.59 25.28 -15.67
N SER A 409 -4.51 25.22 -14.89
CA SER A 409 -4.27 26.11 -13.77
C SER A 409 -4.19 27.59 -14.19
N GLN A 410 -3.83 27.89 -15.44
CA GLN A 410 -3.72 29.25 -15.97
C GLN A 410 -4.93 29.66 -16.84
N MET A 411 -5.94 28.79 -16.97
CA MET A 411 -7.13 29.05 -17.76
C MET A 411 -8.20 29.82 -16.98
N ALA A 412 -9.21 30.29 -17.68
CA ALA A 412 -10.35 31.02 -17.14
C ALA A 412 -11.21 30.12 -16.24
N ASP A 413 -12.00 30.73 -15.35
CA ASP A 413 -12.97 30.01 -14.53
C ASP A 413 -14.06 29.37 -15.40
N ALA A 414 -14.58 28.25 -14.96
CA ALA A 414 -15.83 27.75 -15.48
C ALA A 414 -16.99 28.56 -14.89
N LEU A 415 -17.83 29.12 -15.76
CA LEU A 415 -18.94 29.98 -15.38
C LEU A 415 -20.27 29.37 -15.82
N GLY A 416 -21.31 29.69 -15.10
CA GLY A 416 -22.67 29.25 -15.40
C GLY A 416 -23.65 29.67 -14.34
N TYR A 417 -24.70 28.92 -14.21
CA TYR A 417 -25.67 29.08 -13.12
C TYR A 417 -26.23 27.73 -12.68
N THR A 418 -26.56 27.63 -11.41
CA THR A 418 -27.35 26.52 -10.87
C THR A 418 -28.80 27.01 -10.79
N ALA A 419 -29.69 26.35 -11.53
CA ALA A 419 -31.10 26.55 -11.44
C ALA A 419 -31.70 25.57 -10.42
N THR A 420 -32.62 26.05 -9.61
CA THR A 420 -33.43 25.21 -8.73
C THR A 420 -34.89 25.55 -8.97
N ILE A 421 -35.67 24.56 -9.38
CA ILE A 421 -37.11 24.63 -9.56
C ILE A 421 -37.75 23.95 -8.34
N ARG A 422 -38.69 24.63 -7.71
CA ARG A 422 -39.51 24.04 -6.66
C ARG A 422 -40.94 23.93 -7.16
N VAL A 423 -41.57 22.78 -6.94
CA VAL A 423 -42.92 22.46 -7.36
C VAL A 423 -43.74 22.19 -6.11
N LEU A 424 -44.82 22.96 -5.92
CA LEU A 424 -45.76 22.81 -4.83
C LEU A 424 -46.93 21.93 -5.28
N THR A 425 -47.20 20.89 -4.50
CA THR A 425 -48.36 20.01 -4.69
C THR A 425 -49.14 19.89 -3.38
N GLY A 426 -50.39 20.25 -3.39
CA GLY A 426 -51.31 20.03 -2.24
C GLY A 426 -51.85 18.61 -2.27
N ILE A 427 -51.69 17.88 -1.21
CA ILE A 427 -52.18 16.48 -1.07
C ILE A 427 -53.10 16.37 0.16
N GLU A 428 -53.90 15.33 0.23
CA GLU A 428 -54.71 14.96 1.40
C GLU A 428 -54.33 13.55 1.86
N VAL A 429 -53.89 13.42 3.11
CA VAL A 429 -53.56 12.15 3.75
C VAL A 429 -54.26 12.11 5.12
N ASP A 430 -54.98 11.04 5.39
CA ASP A 430 -55.75 10.85 6.64
C ASP A 430 -56.70 12.03 6.97
N GLY A 431 -57.29 12.62 5.92
CA GLY A 431 -58.23 13.77 6.07
C GLY A 431 -57.57 15.08 6.44
N LYS A 432 -56.23 15.17 6.33
CA LYS A 432 -55.44 16.40 6.52
C LYS A 432 -54.79 16.79 5.21
N ARG A 433 -54.84 18.09 4.94
CA ARG A 433 -54.14 18.69 3.81
C ARG A 433 -52.68 18.93 4.18
N HIS A 434 -51.79 18.54 3.27
CA HIS A 434 -50.36 18.79 3.37
C HIS A 434 -49.88 19.52 2.11
N ASP A 435 -48.98 20.47 2.31
CA ASP A 435 -48.26 21.17 1.25
C ASP A 435 -46.91 20.52 1.02
N VAL A 436 -46.77 19.74 -0.10
CA VAL A 436 -45.57 19.02 -0.45
C VAL A 436 -44.76 19.82 -1.47
N LEU A 437 -43.50 20.09 -1.13
CA LEU A 437 -42.60 20.81 -1.99
C LEU A 437 -41.57 19.85 -2.56
N SER A 438 -41.60 19.64 -3.90
CA SER A 438 -40.57 18.90 -4.62
C SER A 438 -39.50 19.85 -5.20
N SER A 439 -38.25 19.48 -5.19
CA SER A 439 -37.13 20.32 -5.65
C SER A 439 -36.31 19.58 -6.73
N ALA A 440 -36.09 20.30 -7.83
CA ALA A 440 -35.16 19.86 -8.90
C ALA A 440 -34.01 20.87 -9.01
N SER A 441 -32.78 20.41 -9.08
CA SER A 441 -31.61 21.26 -9.28
C SER A 441 -30.81 20.78 -10.49
N GLY A 442 -30.27 21.74 -11.26
CA GLY A 442 -29.42 21.47 -12.40
C GLY A 442 -28.42 22.60 -12.61
N THR A 443 -27.18 22.27 -12.99
CA THR A 443 -26.16 23.27 -13.29
C THR A 443 -25.95 23.39 -14.80
N VAL A 444 -26.10 24.61 -15.31
CA VAL A 444 -25.84 24.95 -16.73
C VAL A 444 -24.51 25.68 -16.81
N ILE A 445 -23.58 25.12 -17.55
CA ILE A 445 -22.27 25.74 -17.81
C ILE A 445 -22.40 26.60 -19.09
N THR A 446 -22.22 27.90 -18.94
CA THR A 446 -22.26 28.87 -20.06
C THR A 446 -20.89 29.13 -20.64
N SER A 447 -19.85 29.02 -19.82
CA SER A 447 -18.45 29.13 -20.26
C SER A 447 -17.66 28.00 -19.56
N PRO A 448 -17.13 27.03 -20.30
CA PRO A 448 -16.44 25.88 -19.71
C PRO A 448 -15.08 26.26 -19.10
N GLY A 449 -14.43 27.33 -19.57
CA GLY A 449 -13.14 27.78 -19.05
C GLY A 449 -12.11 26.64 -19.01
N PHE A 450 -11.44 26.46 -17.87
CA PHE A 450 -10.43 25.42 -17.67
C PHE A 450 -10.94 23.98 -17.88
N ARG A 451 -12.23 23.75 -17.84
CA ARG A 451 -12.83 22.41 -18.05
C ARG A 451 -12.63 21.90 -19.48
N LEU A 452 -12.27 22.76 -20.42
CA LEU A 452 -11.85 22.35 -21.78
C LEU A 452 -10.59 21.49 -21.75
N ALA A 453 -9.67 21.77 -20.83
CA ALA A 453 -8.40 21.05 -20.69
C ALA A 453 -8.46 19.95 -19.63
N TYR A 454 -9.15 20.19 -18.50
CA TYR A 454 -9.05 19.33 -17.34
C TYR A 454 -10.26 19.40 -16.41
N GLN A 455 -10.68 18.23 -15.96
CA GLN A 455 -11.64 18.08 -14.87
C GLN A 455 -11.02 17.20 -13.79
N GLU A 456 -11.10 17.64 -12.52
CA GLU A 456 -10.61 16.86 -11.39
C GLU A 456 -11.43 15.59 -11.15
N GLY A 457 -10.74 14.53 -10.74
CA GLY A 457 -11.39 13.37 -10.15
C GLY A 457 -11.99 13.74 -8.79
N ARG A 458 -13.10 13.10 -8.42
CA ARG A 458 -13.72 13.26 -7.10
C ARG A 458 -13.70 11.92 -6.39
N ASP A 459 -13.44 11.94 -5.08
CA ASP A 459 -13.72 10.81 -4.23
C ASP A 459 -15.23 10.70 -4.06
N GLN A 460 -15.75 9.49 -4.09
CA GLN A 460 -17.17 9.25 -3.88
C GLN A 460 -17.53 9.54 -2.42
N GLY A 461 -18.35 10.55 -2.19
CA GLY A 461 -18.85 10.89 -0.86
C GLY A 461 -19.89 9.88 -0.38
N ARG A 462 -20.08 9.81 0.95
CA ARG A 462 -20.99 8.87 1.64
C ARG A 462 -22.43 8.91 1.09
N TYR A 463 -22.91 10.10 0.68
CA TYR A 463 -24.26 10.32 0.18
C TYR A 463 -24.28 11.11 -1.15
N ASP A 464 -23.23 10.93 -2.00
CA ASP A 464 -23.16 11.66 -3.28
C ASP A 464 -24.22 11.20 -4.28
N ALA A 465 -24.72 9.97 -4.16
CA ALA A 465 -25.84 9.49 -4.97
C ALA A 465 -27.16 10.24 -4.68
N GLU A 466 -27.30 10.79 -3.48
CA GLU A 466 -28.48 11.58 -3.08
C GLU A 466 -28.40 13.03 -3.56
N LYS A 467 -27.21 13.52 -3.92
CA LYS A 467 -27.01 14.89 -4.39
C LYS A 467 -27.40 15.02 -5.85
N ASN A 468 -28.44 15.76 -6.09
CA ASN A 468 -28.99 16.01 -7.42
C ASN A 468 -28.21 17.07 -8.22
N ASP A 469 -26.89 17.19 -8.01
CA ASP A 469 -26.00 18.24 -8.59
C ASP A 469 -25.44 17.89 -9.98
N ALA A 470 -26.04 16.93 -10.67
CA ALA A 470 -25.61 16.59 -12.03
C ALA A 470 -25.89 17.77 -13.00
N GLU A 471 -25.11 17.84 -14.07
CA GLU A 471 -25.36 18.73 -15.23
C GLU A 471 -26.68 18.28 -15.89
N LYS A 472 -27.81 18.66 -15.29
CA LYS A 472 -29.16 18.40 -15.82
C LYS A 472 -29.70 19.68 -16.39
N THR A 473 -30.18 19.59 -17.62
CA THR A 473 -30.94 20.70 -18.22
C THR A 473 -32.35 20.68 -17.63
N LEU A 474 -32.72 21.72 -16.92
CA LEU A 474 -34.09 21.93 -16.41
C LEU A 474 -34.89 22.72 -17.45
N PRO A 475 -36.21 22.55 -17.49
CA PRO A 475 -37.08 23.33 -18.35
C PRO A 475 -37.03 24.84 -18.01
N ASP A 476 -37.26 25.65 -19.00
CA ASP A 476 -37.40 27.10 -18.83
C ASP A 476 -38.86 27.43 -18.43
N VAL A 477 -39.07 27.55 -17.12
CA VAL A 477 -40.36 27.78 -16.51
C VAL A 477 -40.31 28.96 -15.57
N ALA A 478 -41.47 29.54 -15.26
CA ALA A 478 -41.62 30.65 -14.32
C ALA A 478 -42.46 30.26 -13.10
N GLU A 479 -42.37 31.06 -12.04
CA GLU A 479 -43.24 30.95 -10.88
C GLU A 479 -44.70 31.10 -11.29
N GLY A 480 -45.56 30.21 -10.78
CA GLY A 480 -46.99 30.17 -11.13
C GLY A 480 -47.33 29.30 -12.34
N ASP A 481 -46.34 28.83 -13.10
CA ASP A 481 -46.58 27.91 -14.22
C ASP A 481 -47.15 26.58 -13.73
N PRO A 482 -48.10 25.96 -14.48
CA PRO A 482 -48.64 24.66 -14.14
C PRO A 482 -47.57 23.57 -14.36
N ALA A 483 -47.50 22.64 -13.43
CA ALA A 483 -46.73 21.43 -13.56
C ALA A 483 -47.63 20.20 -13.38
N THR A 484 -47.49 19.21 -14.24
CA THR A 484 -48.22 17.95 -14.15
C THR A 484 -47.30 16.89 -13.56
N LEU A 485 -47.67 16.35 -12.41
CA LEU A 485 -46.96 15.18 -11.85
C LEU A 485 -47.25 13.97 -12.73
N THR A 486 -46.22 13.27 -13.15
CA THR A 486 -46.31 12.07 -13.97
C THR A 486 -45.94 10.80 -13.21
N GLU A 487 -45.14 10.92 -12.15
CA GLU A 487 -44.71 9.79 -11.32
C GLU A 487 -44.34 10.28 -9.91
N ALA A 488 -44.67 9.48 -8.89
CA ALA A 488 -44.21 9.66 -7.52
C ALA A 488 -43.80 8.28 -6.97
N THR A 489 -42.51 8.06 -6.75
CA THR A 489 -41.98 6.80 -6.35
C THR A 489 -41.31 6.92 -4.97
N PRO A 490 -41.79 6.18 -3.95
CA PRO A 490 -41.13 6.11 -2.65
C PRO A 490 -39.87 5.24 -2.77
N ASP A 491 -38.74 5.73 -2.27
CA ASP A 491 -37.43 5.08 -2.29
C ASP A 491 -36.88 4.95 -0.88
N GLY A 492 -36.53 3.68 -0.50
CA GLY A 492 -36.00 3.33 0.81
C GLY A 492 -34.49 3.40 0.84
N HIS A 493 -33.95 3.99 1.87
CA HIS A 493 -32.52 4.20 2.07
C HIS A 493 -32.08 3.68 3.43
N GLU A 494 -30.80 3.41 3.51
CA GLU A 494 -30.09 3.06 4.73
C GLU A 494 -28.87 3.96 4.90
N THR A 495 -28.63 4.47 6.12
CA THR A 495 -27.39 5.20 6.38
C THR A 495 -26.20 4.28 6.25
N GLN A 496 -25.17 4.78 5.60
CA GLN A 496 -23.94 4.02 5.35
C GLN A 496 -22.88 4.37 6.40
N PRO A 497 -22.02 3.43 6.82
CA PRO A 497 -20.87 3.75 7.67
C PRO A 497 -19.90 4.72 6.96
N PRO A 498 -18.99 5.41 7.70
CA PRO A 498 -17.97 6.24 7.09
C PRO A 498 -17.16 5.48 6.04
N GLY A 499 -16.89 6.12 4.90
CA GLY A 499 -16.11 5.48 3.82
C GLY A 499 -14.71 5.09 4.30
N ARG A 500 -14.23 3.90 3.92
CA ARG A 500 -12.85 3.49 4.17
C ARG A 500 -11.87 4.38 3.41
N TYR A 501 -10.67 4.49 3.93
CA TYR A 501 -9.60 5.17 3.20
C TYR A 501 -9.25 4.40 1.92
N THR A 502 -9.05 5.14 0.84
CA THR A 502 -8.22 4.74 -0.29
C THR A 502 -6.79 5.22 -0.03
N GLU A 503 -5.80 4.80 -0.83
CA GLU A 503 -4.46 5.40 -0.72
C GLU A 503 -4.51 6.92 -0.93
N ALA A 504 -5.35 7.39 -1.87
CA ALA A 504 -5.55 8.81 -2.15
C ALA A 504 -6.08 9.59 -0.94
N THR A 505 -7.15 9.10 -0.32
CA THR A 505 -7.75 9.78 0.82
C THR A 505 -6.91 9.66 2.09
N LEU A 506 -6.12 8.59 2.26
CA LEU A 506 -5.16 8.47 3.35
C LEU A 506 -4.02 9.48 3.19
N VAL A 507 -3.44 9.62 1.99
CA VAL A 507 -2.41 10.62 1.70
C VAL A 507 -2.95 12.03 1.97
N LYS A 508 -4.17 12.32 1.51
CA LYS A 508 -4.84 13.60 1.76
C LYS A 508 -4.97 13.90 3.26
N THR A 509 -5.47 12.93 4.02
CA THR A 509 -5.65 13.10 5.48
C THR A 509 -4.30 13.26 6.19
N MET A 510 -3.27 12.51 5.80
CA MET A 510 -1.91 12.66 6.35
C MET A 510 -1.36 14.06 6.07
N GLU A 511 -1.53 14.58 4.85
CA GLU A 511 -1.11 15.93 4.48
C GLU A 511 -1.85 17.01 5.30
N GLU A 512 -3.17 16.89 5.41
CA GLU A 512 -4.03 17.82 6.17
C GLU A 512 -3.65 17.86 7.66
N LEU A 513 -3.23 16.72 8.22
CA LEU A 513 -2.78 16.60 9.60
C LEU A 513 -1.28 16.95 9.78
N GLY A 514 -0.53 17.19 8.72
CA GLY A 514 0.92 17.45 8.79
C GLY A 514 1.77 16.21 9.07
N ILE A 515 1.21 15.00 8.90
CA ILE A 515 1.85 13.71 9.19
C ILE A 515 2.61 13.21 7.97
N GLY A 516 3.93 13.14 8.07
CA GLY A 516 4.81 12.77 6.95
C GLY A 516 5.08 13.93 5.99
N ARG A 517 5.84 13.65 4.94
CA ARG A 517 6.28 14.62 3.93
C ARG A 517 6.26 13.97 2.54
N PRO A 518 6.38 14.72 1.44
CA PRO A 518 6.38 14.20 0.07
C PRO A 518 7.26 12.97 -0.15
N SER A 519 8.38 12.87 0.54
CA SER A 519 9.29 11.72 0.48
C SER A 519 8.78 10.47 1.20
N THR A 520 7.80 10.56 2.11
CA THR A 520 7.39 9.45 2.99
C THR A 520 6.03 8.86 2.71
N TYR A 521 5.09 9.56 2.08
CA TYR A 521 3.72 9.07 1.89
C TYR A 521 3.67 7.68 1.23
N ALA A 522 4.26 7.53 0.05
CA ALA A 522 4.24 6.28 -0.68
C ALA A 522 4.97 5.14 0.07
N ALA A 523 6.09 5.45 0.72
CA ALA A 523 6.86 4.48 1.50
C ALA A 523 6.11 4.01 2.76
N THR A 524 5.38 4.91 3.41
CA THR A 524 4.55 4.60 4.58
C THR A 524 3.42 3.66 4.21
N ILE A 525 2.65 3.96 3.16
CA ILE A 525 1.55 3.11 2.68
C ILE A 525 2.06 1.72 2.29
N GLN A 526 3.17 1.67 1.55
CA GLN A 526 3.80 0.40 1.20
C GLN A 526 4.21 -0.39 2.44
N THR A 527 4.78 0.27 3.45
CA THR A 527 5.26 -0.39 4.67
C THR A 527 4.12 -0.98 5.50
N ILE A 528 3.02 -0.25 5.70
CA ILE A 528 1.87 -0.77 6.46
C ILE A 528 1.20 -1.96 5.76
N GLY A 529 1.22 -1.99 4.42
CA GLY A 529 0.82 -3.15 3.61
C GLY A 529 1.77 -4.33 3.76
N ASP A 530 3.08 -4.12 3.58
CA ASP A 530 4.10 -5.18 3.67
C ASP A 530 4.20 -5.80 5.07
N ARG A 531 3.88 -5.06 6.12
CA ARG A 531 3.81 -5.55 7.50
C ARG A 531 2.52 -6.29 7.81
N GLY A 532 1.56 -6.25 6.91
CA GLY A 532 0.25 -6.89 7.09
C GLY A 532 -0.63 -6.17 8.10
N TYR A 533 -0.41 -4.86 8.32
CA TYR A 533 -1.30 -4.04 9.12
C TYR A 533 -2.56 -3.68 8.34
N VAL A 534 -2.40 -3.49 7.04
CA VAL A 534 -3.48 -3.13 6.12
C VAL A 534 -3.48 -4.08 4.93
N THR A 535 -4.68 -4.40 4.44
CA THR A 535 -4.91 -5.14 3.20
C THR A 535 -5.72 -4.28 2.23
N HIS A 536 -5.63 -4.59 0.93
CA HIS A 536 -6.44 -3.92 -0.07
C HIS A 536 -7.68 -4.75 -0.41
N ARG A 537 -8.85 -4.10 -0.43
CA ARG A 537 -10.08 -4.60 -1.01
C ARG A 537 -10.54 -3.66 -2.13
N GLY A 538 -10.26 -4.03 -3.37
CA GLY A 538 -10.36 -3.09 -4.47
C GLY A 538 -9.44 -1.90 -4.25
N GLN A 539 -9.99 -0.70 -4.21
CA GLN A 539 -9.24 0.54 -3.92
C GLN A 539 -9.13 0.89 -2.43
N TYR A 540 -9.86 0.18 -1.57
CA TYR A 540 -9.97 0.52 -0.15
C TYR A 540 -8.90 -0.17 0.70
N LEU A 541 -8.43 0.55 1.71
CA LEU A 541 -7.52 0.08 2.74
C LEU A 541 -8.33 -0.46 3.92
N VAL A 542 -8.15 -1.74 4.22
CA VAL A 542 -8.83 -2.43 5.32
C VAL A 542 -7.81 -2.85 6.36
N PRO A 543 -7.93 -2.42 7.62
CA PRO A 543 -6.98 -2.84 8.66
C PRO A 543 -7.21 -4.31 9.01
N THR A 544 -6.14 -5.00 9.33
CA THR A 544 -6.21 -6.35 9.87
C THR A 544 -6.39 -6.29 11.38
N TRP A 545 -6.88 -7.35 11.99
CA TRP A 545 -6.97 -7.47 13.46
C TRP A 545 -5.60 -7.31 14.14
N LEU A 546 -4.52 -7.62 13.44
CA LEU A 546 -3.16 -7.35 13.89
C LEU A 546 -2.90 -5.85 14.07
N ALA A 547 -3.41 -5.01 13.16
CA ALA A 547 -3.29 -3.56 13.27
C ALA A 547 -4.01 -3.05 14.52
N PHE A 548 -5.16 -3.61 14.87
CA PHE A 548 -5.86 -3.27 16.11
C PHE A 548 -5.01 -3.55 17.35
N SER A 549 -4.37 -4.73 17.42
CA SER A 549 -3.47 -5.05 18.54
C SER A 549 -2.26 -4.12 18.62
N VAL A 550 -1.64 -3.82 17.47
CA VAL A 550 -0.48 -2.90 17.42
C VAL A 550 -0.90 -1.48 17.83
N THR A 551 -1.99 -0.98 17.27
CA THR A 551 -2.51 0.37 17.58
C THR A 551 -2.90 0.46 19.04
N ARG A 552 -3.62 -0.52 19.58
CA ARG A 552 -4.03 -0.56 20.97
C ARG A 552 -2.83 -0.55 21.92
N LEU A 553 -1.81 -1.38 21.67
CA LEU A 553 -0.60 -1.40 22.50
C LEU A 553 0.04 -0.02 22.55
N LEU A 554 0.15 0.67 21.40
CA LEU A 554 0.75 1.99 21.32
C LEU A 554 -0.14 3.06 21.98
N GLU A 555 -1.45 3.05 21.74
CA GLU A 555 -2.39 4.01 22.33
C GLU A 555 -2.46 3.91 23.85
N GLU A 556 -2.46 2.68 24.42
CA GLU A 556 -2.57 2.47 25.86
C GLU A 556 -1.27 2.71 26.62
N ASN A 557 -0.10 2.53 25.98
CA ASN A 557 1.18 2.52 26.68
C ASN A 557 2.16 3.59 26.20
N LEU A 558 2.02 4.09 24.96
CA LEU A 558 2.90 5.05 24.33
C LEU A 558 2.08 6.06 23.52
N ALA A 559 1.02 6.60 24.11
CA ALA A 559 0.02 7.43 23.45
C ALA A 559 0.62 8.58 22.65
N ASN A 560 1.62 9.26 23.21
CA ASN A 560 2.32 10.38 22.56
C ASN A 560 2.96 9.97 21.23
N LEU A 561 3.47 8.74 21.12
CA LEU A 561 4.16 8.27 19.91
C LEU A 561 3.23 7.99 18.74
N VAL A 562 1.92 7.98 18.96
CA VAL A 562 0.89 7.81 17.94
C VAL A 562 -0.08 8.98 17.91
N ASP A 563 0.17 10.02 18.67
CA ASP A 563 -0.58 11.26 18.63
C ASP A 563 -0.34 12.02 17.32
N TYR A 564 -1.41 12.60 16.77
CA TYR A 564 -1.36 13.27 15.47
C TYR A 564 -0.60 14.59 15.55
N ASP A 565 -0.90 15.40 16.55
CA ASP A 565 -0.29 16.72 16.74
C ASP A 565 1.18 16.58 17.12
N PHE A 566 1.51 15.62 17.99
CA PHE A 566 2.89 15.33 18.35
C PHE A 566 3.72 14.88 17.13
N THR A 567 3.13 14.01 16.27
CA THR A 567 3.83 13.57 15.06
C THR A 567 4.01 14.72 14.06
N ALA A 568 3.01 15.57 13.92
CA ALA A 568 3.09 16.76 13.08
C ALA A 568 4.13 17.77 13.61
N SER A 569 4.20 17.95 14.94
CA SER A 569 5.22 18.84 15.55
C SER A 569 6.65 18.34 15.28
N MET A 570 6.91 17.04 15.41
CA MET A 570 8.22 16.46 15.07
C MET A 570 8.60 16.66 13.59
N GLU A 571 7.64 16.63 12.67
CA GLU A 571 7.93 16.99 11.27
C GLU A 571 8.26 18.48 11.12
N GLY A 572 7.60 19.36 11.90
CA GLY A 572 7.89 20.78 11.97
C GLY A 572 9.28 21.06 12.57
N ASP A 573 9.68 20.30 13.62
CA ASP A 573 11.00 20.41 14.22
C ASP A 573 12.10 20.07 13.19
N LEU A 574 11.92 18.99 12.45
CA LEU A 574 12.83 18.63 11.36
C LEU A 574 12.87 19.68 10.22
N ASP A 575 11.79 20.41 9.99
CA ASP A 575 11.77 21.52 9.04
C ASP A 575 12.52 22.73 9.59
N ARG A 576 12.42 23.04 10.89
CA ARG A 576 13.20 24.09 11.55
C ARG A 576 14.70 23.78 11.59
N ILE A 577 15.06 22.50 11.79
CA ILE A 577 16.47 22.08 11.70
C ILE A 577 16.98 22.30 10.27
N ALA A 578 16.19 21.98 9.24
CA ALA A 578 16.57 22.23 7.86
C ALA A 578 16.69 23.72 7.50
N ALA A 579 15.99 24.58 8.22
CA ALA A 579 16.09 26.03 8.09
C ALA A 579 17.24 26.65 8.94
N GLY A 580 17.97 25.84 9.73
CA GLY A 580 19.01 26.32 10.67
C GLY A 580 18.44 27.01 11.91
N GLU A 581 17.16 26.87 12.18
CA GLU A 581 16.45 27.52 13.30
C GLU A 581 16.48 26.67 14.59
N GLU A 582 16.77 25.37 14.47
CA GLU A 582 16.80 24.42 15.59
C GLU A 582 18.00 23.48 15.48
N ASN A 583 18.51 23.01 16.63
CA ASN A 583 19.65 22.09 16.68
C ASN A 583 19.22 20.64 16.74
N GLY A 584 19.67 19.81 15.77
CA GLY A 584 19.31 18.41 15.67
C GLY A 584 19.68 17.55 16.89
N THR A 585 20.85 17.82 17.51
CA THR A 585 21.30 17.09 18.71
C THR A 585 20.43 17.41 19.92
N GLU A 586 20.06 18.68 20.13
CA GLU A 586 19.16 19.09 21.21
C GLU A 586 17.78 18.50 21.05
N PHE A 587 17.23 18.52 19.83
CA PHE A 587 15.98 17.88 19.50
C PHE A 587 16.00 16.36 19.79
N LEU A 588 17.05 15.64 19.36
CA LEU A 588 17.21 14.21 19.64
C LEU A 588 17.34 13.92 21.13
N SER A 589 18.04 14.79 21.88
CA SER A 589 18.19 14.67 23.33
C SER A 589 16.84 14.84 24.04
N GLY A 590 16.06 15.85 23.69
CA GLY A 590 14.72 16.06 24.23
C GLY A 590 13.78 14.91 23.92
N PHE A 591 13.81 14.38 22.71
CA PHE A 591 13.00 13.25 22.31
C PHE A 591 13.40 11.94 23.04
N PHE A 592 14.70 11.65 23.11
CA PHE A 592 15.18 10.34 23.61
C PHE A 592 15.33 10.30 25.13
N PHE A 593 15.88 11.36 25.73
CA PHE A 593 16.14 11.45 27.17
C PHE A 593 15.09 12.26 27.94
N GLY A 594 14.20 12.96 27.24
CA GLY A 594 13.23 13.87 27.88
C GLY A 594 13.78 15.26 28.17
N PRO A 595 12.95 16.13 28.75
CA PRO A 595 13.28 17.57 28.93
C PRO A 595 14.42 17.86 29.85
N ASP A 596 14.77 16.94 30.77
CA ASP A 596 15.91 17.09 31.69
C ASP A 596 17.22 16.49 31.14
N GLY A 597 17.17 15.83 29.97
CA GLY A 597 18.32 15.23 29.32
C GLY A 597 18.91 14.01 30.05
N THR A 598 18.26 13.50 31.11
CA THR A 598 18.78 12.38 31.92
C THR A 598 18.22 11.03 31.49
N GLY A 599 17.02 11.00 30.92
CA GLY A 599 16.27 9.79 30.60
C GLY A 599 15.67 9.11 31.85
N GLU A 600 15.59 9.82 32.96
CA GLU A 600 14.98 9.32 34.20
C GLU A 600 13.52 9.81 34.36
N ASN A 601 13.21 10.99 33.82
CA ASN A 601 11.91 11.67 33.98
C ASN A 601 11.24 11.98 32.64
N GLY A 602 11.18 11.01 31.72
CA GLY A 602 10.54 11.15 30.43
C GLY A 602 11.46 10.84 29.26
N GLY A 603 10.94 11.05 28.04
CA GLY A 603 11.60 10.68 26.80
C GLY A 603 11.43 9.20 26.42
N LEU A 604 11.70 8.89 25.16
CA LEU A 604 11.48 7.57 24.58
C LEU A 604 12.13 6.44 25.39
N ARG A 605 13.37 6.67 25.88
CA ARG A 605 14.12 5.69 26.67
C ARG A 605 13.42 5.35 27.98
N HIS A 606 12.97 6.37 28.71
CA HIS A 606 12.25 6.22 29.97
C HIS A 606 10.89 5.55 29.73
N ASP A 607 10.13 6.05 28.75
CA ASP A 607 8.78 5.57 28.48
C ASP A 607 8.77 4.08 28.13
N VAL A 608 9.70 3.62 27.28
CA VAL A 608 9.81 2.20 26.93
C VAL A 608 10.36 1.35 28.06
N ALA A 609 11.32 1.88 28.86
CA ALA A 609 11.90 1.15 29.97
C ALA A 609 10.93 1.00 31.14
N SER A 610 10.10 2.01 31.42
CA SER A 610 9.11 1.99 32.50
C SER A 610 7.97 0.99 32.25
N LEU A 611 7.69 0.65 31.00
CA LEU A 611 6.65 -0.33 30.66
C LEU A 611 7.02 -1.77 31.06
N GLY A 612 8.31 -2.10 31.16
CA GLY A 612 8.82 -3.38 31.65
C GLY A 612 8.06 -4.61 31.11
N ASP A 613 7.74 -5.53 32.04
CA ASP A 613 6.92 -6.71 31.76
C ASP A 613 5.41 -6.49 32.06
N ASP A 614 5.01 -5.30 32.50
CA ASP A 614 3.67 -5.00 33.02
C ASP A 614 2.57 -5.04 31.95
N ILE A 615 2.92 -4.92 30.66
CA ILE A 615 1.94 -5.03 29.58
C ILE A 615 1.40 -6.46 29.49
N ASP A 616 0.11 -6.63 29.74
CA ASP A 616 -0.56 -7.90 29.53
C ASP A 616 -0.71 -8.20 28.03
N ALA A 617 0.15 -9.06 27.51
CA ALA A 617 0.12 -9.49 26.11
C ALA A 617 -1.23 -10.12 25.70
N ARG A 618 -1.96 -10.74 26.65
CA ARG A 618 -3.27 -11.33 26.37
C ARG A 618 -4.32 -10.22 26.21
N ALA A 619 -4.31 -9.21 27.06
CA ALA A 619 -5.22 -8.07 26.98
C ALA A 619 -5.04 -7.29 25.68
N VAL A 620 -3.80 -6.95 25.33
CA VAL A 620 -3.46 -6.23 24.09
C VAL A 620 -3.97 -6.95 22.83
N ASN A 621 -3.91 -8.29 22.81
CA ASN A 621 -4.34 -9.12 21.69
C ASN A 621 -5.80 -9.57 21.79
N SER A 622 -6.61 -8.94 22.64
CA SER A 622 -8.02 -9.29 22.90
C SER A 622 -8.91 -8.10 22.58
N ILE A 623 -9.93 -8.31 21.79
CA ILE A 623 -10.93 -7.30 21.43
C ILE A 623 -12.28 -7.83 21.88
N ASP A 624 -12.97 -7.09 22.74
CA ASP A 624 -14.31 -7.43 23.16
C ASP A 624 -15.29 -7.16 22.01
N LEU A 625 -15.99 -8.18 21.56
CA LEU A 625 -17.03 -8.09 20.55
C LEU A 625 -18.43 -7.95 21.17
N GLY A 626 -18.53 -7.88 22.52
CA GLY A 626 -19.82 -7.94 23.22
C GLY A 626 -20.34 -9.38 23.35
N ARG A 627 -21.50 -9.53 24.01
CA ARG A 627 -22.20 -10.81 24.19
C ARG A 627 -21.34 -11.94 24.81
N GLY A 628 -20.28 -11.58 25.52
CA GLY A 628 -19.33 -12.54 26.12
C GLY A 628 -18.39 -13.20 25.11
N VAL A 629 -18.25 -12.62 23.92
CA VAL A 629 -17.33 -13.08 22.87
C VAL A 629 -16.11 -12.19 22.83
N THR A 630 -14.92 -12.77 22.93
CA THR A 630 -13.65 -12.06 22.79
C THR A 630 -12.94 -12.52 21.51
N LEU A 631 -12.62 -11.60 20.63
CA LEU A 631 -11.72 -11.86 19.52
C LEU A 631 -10.28 -11.82 20.01
N ARG A 632 -9.48 -12.80 19.61
CA ARG A 632 -8.08 -12.91 19.94
C ARG A 632 -7.20 -12.91 18.69
N VAL A 633 -6.16 -12.09 18.72
CA VAL A 633 -5.15 -12.06 17.66
C VAL A 633 -4.08 -13.10 17.97
N GLY A 634 -4.30 -14.31 17.48
CA GLY A 634 -3.41 -15.45 17.74
C GLY A 634 -2.20 -15.52 16.78
N ARG A 635 -1.19 -16.32 17.15
CA ARG A 635 0.01 -16.56 16.31
C ARG A 635 -0.32 -17.00 14.88
N TYR A 636 -1.46 -17.62 14.70
CA TYR A 636 -1.86 -18.26 13.45
C TYR A 636 -3.07 -17.61 12.78
N GLY A 637 -3.51 -16.49 13.26
CA GLY A 637 -4.64 -15.72 12.78
C GLY A 637 -5.62 -15.34 13.89
N PRO A 638 -6.60 -14.51 13.59
CA PRO A 638 -7.64 -14.12 14.54
C PRO A 638 -8.60 -15.29 14.81
N TYR A 639 -9.06 -15.39 16.04
CA TYR A 639 -10.11 -16.35 16.46
C TYR A 639 -10.96 -15.72 17.56
N MET A 640 -12.19 -16.16 17.66
CA MET A 640 -13.12 -15.78 18.72
C MET A 640 -13.15 -16.83 19.82
N GLU A 641 -13.36 -16.40 21.05
CA GLU A 641 -13.43 -17.25 22.24
C GLU A 641 -14.63 -16.80 23.09
N LYS A 642 -15.53 -17.73 23.43
CA LYS A 642 -16.60 -17.52 24.41
C LYS A 642 -16.11 -17.72 25.83
N ALA A 643 -16.92 -17.31 26.83
CA ALA A 643 -16.60 -17.45 28.24
C ALA A 643 -16.43 -18.93 28.67
N ASP A 644 -17.10 -19.86 27.99
CA ASP A 644 -17.01 -21.31 28.22
C ASP A 644 -15.75 -21.94 27.59
N GLY A 645 -14.94 -21.17 26.89
CA GLY A 645 -13.73 -21.62 26.20
C GLY A 645 -13.96 -22.13 24.78
N THR A 646 -15.19 -22.09 24.26
CA THR A 646 -15.51 -22.43 22.88
C THR A 646 -14.85 -21.45 21.93
N ARG A 647 -14.25 -21.95 20.84
CA ARG A 647 -13.47 -21.12 19.88
C ARG A 647 -13.94 -21.31 18.47
N ALA A 648 -13.95 -20.19 17.71
CA ALA A 648 -14.19 -20.20 16.28
C ALA A 648 -13.14 -19.32 15.58
N ASN A 649 -12.61 -19.75 14.45
CA ASN A 649 -11.67 -18.96 13.65
C ASN A 649 -12.42 -17.87 12.89
N VAL A 650 -11.77 -16.71 12.72
CA VAL A 650 -12.27 -15.65 11.84
C VAL A 650 -11.56 -15.80 10.50
N PRO A 651 -12.30 -15.99 9.41
CA PRO A 651 -11.72 -16.09 8.07
C PRO A 651 -10.96 -14.80 7.69
N PRO A 652 -9.81 -14.89 7.02
CA PRO A 652 -8.99 -13.72 6.68
C PRO A 652 -9.65 -12.77 5.68
N GLU A 653 -10.65 -13.24 4.95
CA GLU A 653 -11.46 -12.44 4.02
C GLU A 653 -12.53 -11.58 4.71
N VAL A 654 -12.87 -11.86 5.96
CA VAL A 654 -13.85 -11.08 6.72
C VAL A 654 -13.19 -9.81 7.24
N ALA A 655 -13.73 -8.65 6.86
CA ALA A 655 -13.28 -7.38 7.41
C ALA A 655 -13.80 -7.16 8.83
N PRO A 656 -13.15 -6.32 9.64
CA PRO A 656 -13.58 -6.12 11.02
C PRO A 656 -15.03 -5.66 11.19
N ASP A 657 -15.51 -4.76 10.33
CA ASP A 657 -16.89 -4.26 10.36
C ASP A 657 -17.93 -5.24 9.80
N GLU A 658 -17.49 -6.27 9.07
CA GLU A 658 -18.35 -7.34 8.57
C GLU A 658 -18.59 -8.46 9.60
N LEU A 659 -17.84 -8.45 10.71
CA LEU A 659 -17.99 -9.41 11.79
C LEU A 659 -19.20 -9.06 12.66
N THR A 660 -20.40 -9.17 12.07
CA THR A 660 -21.68 -8.93 12.74
C THR A 660 -22.04 -10.04 13.71
N ASP A 661 -23.00 -9.78 14.60
CA ASP A 661 -23.49 -10.78 15.57
C ASP A 661 -23.97 -12.05 14.89
N GLU A 662 -24.66 -11.94 13.75
CA GLU A 662 -25.15 -13.07 12.96
C GLU A 662 -24.01 -13.89 12.40
N LEU A 663 -22.97 -13.24 11.87
CA LEU A 663 -21.80 -13.94 11.35
C LEU A 663 -21.00 -14.61 12.48
N VAL A 664 -20.88 -13.97 13.63
CA VAL A 664 -20.26 -14.54 14.83
C VAL A 664 -20.98 -15.83 15.23
N ASP A 665 -22.32 -15.80 15.31
CA ASP A 665 -23.12 -16.99 15.66
C ASP A 665 -23.00 -18.11 14.60
N GLN A 666 -22.97 -17.75 13.31
CA GLN A 666 -22.72 -18.71 12.22
C GLN A 666 -21.32 -19.36 12.32
N LEU A 667 -20.28 -18.57 12.61
CA LEU A 667 -18.92 -19.10 12.73
C LEU A 667 -18.78 -20.03 13.94
N PHE A 668 -19.42 -19.71 15.06
CA PHE A 668 -19.45 -20.63 16.22
C PHE A 668 -20.27 -21.88 15.92
N SER A 669 -21.41 -21.79 15.23
CA SER A 669 -22.20 -22.93 14.83
C SER A 669 -21.41 -23.88 13.93
N ARG A 670 -20.69 -23.32 12.95
CA ARG A 670 -19.78 -24.12 12.08
C ARG A 670 -18.63 -24.76 12.87
N ALA A 671 -18.10 -24.06 13.87
CA ALA A 671 -17.01 -24.58 14.70
C ALA A 671 -17.46 -25.65 15.69
N ALA A 672 -18.73 -25.61 16.11
CA ALA A 672 -19.36 -26.59 16.97
C ALA A 672 -19.88 -27.84 16.23
N ASP A 673 -19.90 -27.78 14.89
CA ASP A 673 -20.23 -28.95 14.08
C ASP A 673 -19.13 -30.01 14.28
N ASP A 674 -19.49 -31.13 14.95
CA ASP A 674 -18.56 -32.23 15.20
C ASP A 674 -18.07 -32.88 13.90
N GLY A 675 -18.53 -32.37 12.79
CA GLY A 675 -18.22 -32.80 11.44
C GLY A 675 -19.24 -33.83 10.92
N ARG A 676 -19.37 -33.86 9.60
CA ARG A 676 -20.20 -34.82 8.92
C ARG A 676 -19.56 -36.21 8.99
N GLU A 677 -20.28 -37.16 9.55
CA GLU A 677 -19.85 -38.56 9.55
C GLU A 677 -19.89 -39.13 8.14
N LEU A 678 -18.80 -39.72 7.70
CA LEU A 678 -18.64 -40.31 6.38
C LEU A 678 -18.86 -41.84 6.42
N GLY A 679 -18.61 -42.43 7.58
CA GLY A 679 -18.72 -43.86 7.79
C GLY A 679 -17.58 -44.42 8.66
N VAL A 680 -17.44 -45.71 8.74
CA VAL A 680 -16.45 -46.43 9.55
C VAL A 680 -15.32 -46.93 8.64
N ASP A 681 -14.07 -46.69 9.01
CA ASP A 681 -12.92 -47.27 8.32
C ASP A 681 -12.89 -48.78 8.54
N PRO A 682 -12.99 -49.61 7.49
CA PRO A 682 -12.99 -51.06 7.62
C PRO A 682 -11.69 -51.61 8.22
N ALA A 683 -10.58 -50.91 8.12
CA ALA A 683 -9.27 -51.35 8.60
C ALA A 683 -9.04 -51.09 10.10
N THR A 684 -9.57 -49.96 10.60
CA THR A 684 -9.36 -49.58 12.00
C THR A 684 -10.60 -49.70 12.88
N GLY A 685 -11.77 -49.76 12.30
CA GLY A 685 -13.05 -49.73 13.03
C GLY A 685 -13.42 -48.37 13.60
N HIS A 686 -12.66 -47.33 13.25
CA HIS A 686 -12.91 -45.96 13.73
C HIS A 686 -13.86 -45.21 12.77
N THR A 687 -14.72 -44.37 13.35
CA THR A 687 -15.56 -43.47 12.56
C THR A 687 -14.68 -42.38 11.88
N ILE A 688 -14.92 -42.12 10.61
CA ILE A 688 -14.29 -41.05 9.85
C ILE A 688 -15.30 -39.94 9.72
N ILE A 689 -14.83 -38.70 10.05
CA ILE A 689 -15.61 -37.48 9.94
C ILE A 689 -14.87 -36.48 9.04
N VAL A 690 -15.62 -35.65 8.32
CA VAL A 690 -15.11 -34.47 7.67
C VAL A 690 -15.57 -33.23 8.41
N LYS A 691 -14.67 -32.30 8.67
CA LYS A 691 -14.99 -31.03 9.32
C LYS A 691 -14.11 -29.91 8.84
N ASP A 692 -14.57 -28.69 9.08
CA ASP A 692 -13.77 -27.51 8.80
C ASP A 692 -12.71 -27.32 9.89
N GLY A 693 -11.50 -27.00 9.50
CA GLY A 693 -10.37 -26.85 10.39
C GLY A 693 -9.55 -25.60 10.09
N ARG A 694 -8.67 -25.30 11.01
CA ARG A 694 -7.79 -24.12 10.96
C ARG A 694 -7.01 -23.94 9.66
N TYR A 695 -6.76 -25.02 8.93
CA TYR A 695 -6.00 -25.02 7.67
C TYR A 695 -6.87 -25.35 6.46
N GLY A 696 -8.20 -25.22 6.61
CA GLY A 696 -9.22 -25.63 5.67
C GLY A 696 -9.87 -26.98 6.02
N PRO A 697 -10.83 -27.42 5.22
CA PRO A 697 -11.54 -28.66 5.46
C PRO A 697 -10.60 -29.87 5.50
N TYR A 698 -10.85 -30.78 6.44
CA TYR A 698 -10.06 -31.99 6.61
C TYR A 698 -10.89 -33.19 7.08
N VAL A 699 -10.41 -34.38 6.79
CA VAL A 699 -10.96 -35.64 7.30
C VAL A 699 -10.12 -36.13 8.49
N THR A 700 -10.76 -36.71 9.45
CA THR A 700 -10.10 -37.24 10.65
C THR A 700 -10.80 -38.47 11.20
N GLU A 701 -10.04 -39.33 11.91
CA GLU A 701 -10.58 -40.43 12.70
C GLU A 701 -11.11 -39.93 14.04
N VAL A 702 -12.23 -40.47 14.48
CA VAL A 702 -12.74 -40.33 15.84
C VAL A 702 -12.22 -41.54 16.65
N LEU A 703 -11.25 -41.26 17.56
CA LEU A 703 -10.74 -42.28 18.45
C LEU A 703 -11.73 -42.50 19.62
N PRO A 704 -12.00 -43.73 20.08
CA PRO A 704 -12.85 -43.96 21.24
C PRO A 704 -12.25 -43.26 22.49
N GLU A 705 -13.11 -42.59 23.25
CA GLU A 705 -12.71 -41.99 24.53
C GLU A 705 -12.08 -43.09 25.41
N ALA A 706 -10.86 -42.82 25.88
CA ALA A 706 -10.21 -43.71 26.87
C ALA A 706 -11.05 -43.71 28.13
N ALA A 707 -11.66 -44.89 28.47
CA ALA A 707 -12.46 -45.05 29.64
C ALA A 707 -11.77 -44.48 30.89
N GLU A 708 -12.39 -43.49 31.51
CA GLU A 708 -12.01 -43.01 32.85
C GLU A 708 -12.23 -44.14 33.87
N GLY A 709 -11.16 -44.85 34.25
CA GLY A 709 -11.22 -45.88 35.21
C GLY A 709 -9.89 -46.60 35.44
N ALA A 710 -8.95 -45.92 36.11
CA ALA A 710 -7.84 -46.61 36.75
C ALA A 710 -7.27 -45.76 37.90
N GLU A 711 -7.31 -46.30 39.09
CA GLU A 711 -6.91 -45.85 40.41
C GLU A 711 -5.63 -45.01 40.51
N GLU A 712 -5.64 -44.05 41.41
CA GLU A 712 -4.49 -43.31 41.91
C GLU A 712 -3.43 -44.23 42.47
N GLY A 713 -2.26 -44.24 41.93
CA GLY A 713 -1.09 -44.84 42.58
C GLY A 713 -0.08 -45.51 41.66
N ALA A 714 0.52 -44.87 40.69
CA ALA A 714 1.84 -45.27 40.18
C ALA A 714 2.43 -44.15 39.30
N LYS A 715 3.73 -43.86 39.42
CA LYS A 715 4.49 -42.90 38.61
C LYS A 715 4.30 -43.19 37.11
N LYS A 716 3.49 -42.36 36.42
CA LYS A 716 3.20 -42.50 34.98
C LYS A 716 4.41 -42.03 34.15
N THR A 717 5.06 -42.96 33.49
CA THR A 717 5.70 -42.71 32.21
C THR A 717 4.57 -42.36 31.22
N LYS A 718 4.56 -41.11 30.69
CA LYS A 718 3.59 -40.67 29.67
C LYS A 718 3.78 -41.51 28.40
N LYS A 719 3.01 -42.59 28.25
CA LYS A 719 2.77 -43.17 26.92
C LYS A 719 1.98 -42.14 26.12
N ALA A 720 2.51 -41.68 25.01
CA ALA A 720 1.83 -40.76 24.13
C ALA A 720 0.51 -41.38 23.67
N ALA A 721 -0.62 -40.73 23.96
CA ALA A 721 -1.92 -41.12 23.41
C ALA A 721 -1.83 -41.18 21.88
N ALA A 722 -2.42 -42.19 21.27
CA ALA A 722 -2.47 -42.31 19.81
C ALA A 722 -3.13 -41.06 19.23
N LYS A 723 -2.48 -40.41 18.26
CA LYS A 723 -3.06 -39.26 17.55
C LYS A 723 -3.94 -39.78 16.44
N PRO A 724 -5.13 -39.19 16.24
CA PRO A 724 -5.99 -39.56 15.11
C PRO A 724 -5.26 -39.24 13.77
N ARG A 725 -5.48 -40.09 12.77
CA ARG A 725 -5.04 -39.79 11.41
C ARG A 725 -5.87 -38.60 10.88
N THR A 726 -5.23 -37.67 10.24
CA THR A 726 -5.89 -36.49 9.67
C THR A 726 -5.31 -36.17 8.32
N ALA A 727 -6.13 -35.74 7.37
CA ALA A 727 -5.70 -35.29 6.05
C ALA A 727 -6.58 -34.13 5.56
N SER A 728 -5.96 -33.08 5.02
CA SER A 728 -6.68 -31.97 4.40
C SER A 728 -7.36 -32.42 3.11
N LEU A 729 -8.55 -31.89 2.84
CA LEU A 729 -9.20 -32.05 1.54
C LEU A 729 -8.35 -31.40 0.44
N PHE A 730 -8.39 -31.97 -0.75
CA PHE A 730 -7.83 -31.32 -1.92
C PHE A 730 -8.69 -30.13 -2.34
N LYS A 731 -8.12 -29.17 -3.04
CA LYS A 731 -8.82 -27.96 -3.49
C LYS A 731 -10.00 -28.21 -4.41
N THR A 732 -10.02 -29.38 -5.04
CA THR A 732 -11.10 -29.87 -5.91
C THR A 732 -12.23 -30.56 -5.16
N MET A 733 -12.06 -30.83 -3.85
CA MET A 733 -13.04 -31.52 -3.00
C MET A 733 -13.82 -30.53 -2.15
N ASP A 734 -15.12 -30.82 -1.97
CA ASP A 734 -16.01 -30.02 -1.13
C ASP A 734 -16.44 -30.81 0.09
N ILE A 735 -16.54 -30.15 1.26
CA ILE A 735 -16.94 -30.77 2.53
C ILE A 735 -18.33 -31.40 2.49
N ALA A 736 -19.23 -30.86 1.65
CA ALA A 736 -20.58 -31.38 1.51
C ALA A 736 -20.67 -32.67 0.67
N THR A 737 -19.73 -32.85 -0.26
CA THR A 737 -19.80 -33.93 -1.27
C THR A 737 -18.77 -35.03 -1.08
N VAL A 738 -17.69 -34.81 -0.27
CA VAL A 738 -16.64 -35.80 -0.03
C VAL A 738 -17.22 -37.10 0.53
N THR A 739 -16.77 -38.23 0.00
CA THR A 739 -17.22 -39.58 0.37
C THR A 739 -16.26 -40.23 1.37
N LEU A 740 -16.71 -41.38 1.94
CA LEU A 740 -15.83 -42.21 2.79
C LEU A 740 -14.61 -42.73 2.00
N GLU A 741 -14.79 -43.11 0.76
CA GLU A 741 -13.73 -43.60 -0.12
C GLU A 741 -12.66 -42.52 -0.37
N ASP A 742 -13.11 -41.30 -0.67
CA ASP A 742 -12.21 -40.16 -0.80
C ASP A 742 -11.44 -39.91 0.50
N ALA A 743 -12.12 -39.93 1.63
CA ALA A 743 -11.54 -39.72 2.95
C ALA A 743 -10.47 -40.76 3.30
N LEU A 744 -10.76 -42.05 3.05
CA LEU A 744 -9.79 -43.13 3.27
C LEU A 744 -8.57 -43.01 2.36
N SER A 745 -8.80 -42.57 1.11
CA SER A 745 -7.73 -42.29 0.14
C SER A 745 -6.83 -41.16 0.65
N LEU A 746 -7.41 -40.07 1.16
CA LEU A 746 -6.66 -38.95 1.76
C LEU A 746 -5.88 -39.37 3.00
N LEU A 747 -6.49 -40.18 3.90
CA LEU A 747 -5.88 -40.69 5.12
C LEU A 747 -4.78 -41.72 4.87
N SER A 748 -4.70 -42.27 3.65
CA SER A 748 -3.60 -43.15 3.22
C SER A 748 -2.29 -42.38 2.94
N LEU A 749 -2.35 -41.04 2.86
CA LEU A 749 -1.14 -40.22 2.64
C LEU A 749 -0.32 -40.09 3.94
N PRO A 750 1.01 -40.21 3.86
CA PRO A 750 1.86 -40.43 2.68
C PRO A 750 1.68 -41.83 2.08
N ARG A 751 1.29 -41.91 0.80
CA ARG A 751 1.09 -43.18 0.10
C ARG A 751 2.42 -43.72 -0.42
N GLU A 752 2.73 -44.96 -0.17
CA GLU A 752 3.83 -45.67 -0.80
C GLU A 752 3.47 -45.97 -2.27
N VAL A 753 4.27 -45.42 -3.20
CA VAL A 753 4.09 -45.63 -4.63
C VAL A 753 4.76 -46.93 -5.09
N GLY A 754 5.91 -47.27 -4.47
CA GLY A 754 6.67 -48.49 -4.70
C GLY A 754 8.16 -48.28 -4.40
N THR A 755 8.94 -49.29 -4.65
CA THR A 755 10.39 -49.25 -4.43
C THR A 755 11.14 -49.09 -5.78
N ASP A 756 12.04 -48.12 -5.84
CA ASP A 756 12.90 -47.91 -7.02
C ASP A 756 13.83 -49.10 -7.19
N PRO A 757 13.74 -49.85 -8.33
CA PRO A 757 14.56 -51.05 -8.54
C PRO A 757 16.06 -50.76 -8.68
N ALA A 758 16.44 -49.51 -9.02
CA ALA A 758 17.82 -49.13 -9.20
C ALA A 758 18.52 -48.74 -7.89
N SER A 759 17.79 -48.14 -6.94
CA SER A 759 18.37 -47.67 -5.67
C SER A 759 17.91 -48.46 -4.43
N GLY A 760 16.84 -49.25 -4.53
CA GLY A 760 16.25 -49.95 -3.39
C GLY A 760 15.50 -49.02 -2.41
N GLU A 761 15.35 -47.71 -2.75
CA GLU A 761 14.66 -46.73 -1.90
C GLU A 761 13.18 -46.69 -2.21
N VAL A 762 12.38 -46.56 -1.17
CA VAL A 762 10.93 -46.42 -1.27
C VAL A 762 10.57 -45.01 -1.77
N ILE A 763 9.66 -44.92 -2.74
CA ILE A 763 9.08 -43.70 -3.25
C ILE A 763 7.71 -43.49 -2.60
N THR A 764 7.51 -42.35 -1.98
CA THR A 764 6.23 -41.97 -1.37
C THR A 764 5.64 -40.71 -2.01
N ALA A 765 4.32 -40.69 -2.16
CA ALA A 765 3.57 -39.51 -2.57
C ALA A 765 3.04 -38.77 -1.31
N GLN A 766 3.31 -37.48 -1.21
CA GLN A 766 3.04 -36.68 -0.03
C GLN A 766 2.51 -35.30 -0.39
N ASN A 767 1.53 -34.80 0.40
CA ASN A 767 1.10 -33.40 0.29
C ASN A 767 1.90 -32.53 1.29
N GLY A 768 2.53 -31.50 0.85
CA GLY A 768 3.40 -30.66 1.66
C GLY A 768 3.03 -29.17 1.59
N ARG A 769 3.64 -28.36 2.45
CA ARG A 769 3.43 -26.91 2.51
C ARG A 769 3.55 -26.18 1.16
N TYR A 770 4.30 -26.75 0.21
CA TYR A 770 4.54 -26.16 -1.11
C TYR A 770 3.81 -26.92 -2.23
N GLY A 771 2.84 -27.77 -1.89
CA GLY A 771 2.06 -28.56 -2.83
C GLY A 771 2.45 -30.04 -2.85
N PRO A 772 1.82 -30.83 -3.76
CA PRO A 772 2.01 -32.27 -3.87
C PRO A 772 3.41 -32.61 -4.40
N TYR A 773 4.03 -33.66 -3.82
CA TYR A 773 5.36 -34.09 -4.22
C TYR A 773 5.64 -35.57 -3.97
N LEU A 774 6.57 -36.12 -4.73
CA LEU A 774 7.18 -37.42 -4.47
C LEU A 774 8.42 -37.28 -3.62
N LYS A 775 8.66 -38.20 -2.72
CA LYS A 775 9.86 -38.29 -1.91
C LYS A 775 10.52 -39.65 -2.06
N LYS A 776 11.83 -39.65 -2.37
CA LYS A 776 12.73 -40.79 -2.41
C LYS A 776 13.98 -40.45 -1.59
N GLY A 777 14.14 -41.02 -0.40
CA GLY A 777 15.23 -40.67 0.49
C GLY A 777 15.26 -39.15 0.80
N THR A 778 16.32 -38.48 0.34
CA THR A 778 16.47 -37.01 0.43
C THR A 778 16.05 -36.25 -0.83
N ASP A 779 15.72 -36.97 -1.90
CA ASP A 779 15.28 -36.35 -3.17
C ASP A 779 13.77 -36.19 -3.19
N SER A 780 13.28 -34.97 -3.48
CA SER A 780 11.87 -34.63 -3.61
C SER A 780 11.59 -34.07 -4.99
N ARG A 781 10.46 -34.47 -5.60
CA ARG A 781 9.99 -34.05 -6.92
C ARG A 781 8.55 -33.58 -6.82
N THR A 782 8.26 -32.37 -7.31
CA THR A 782 6.92 -31.78 -7.31
C THR A 782 6.03 -32.52 -8.32
N LEU A 783 4.78 -32.79 -7.97
CA LEU A 783 3.71 -33.26 -8.84
C LEU A 783 2.93 -32.09 -9.43
N ALA A 784 2.26 -32.32 -10.55
CA ALA A 784 1.54 -31.28 -11.28
C ALA A 784 0.18 -30.95 -10.65
N SER A 785 -0.50 -31.93 -10.06
CA SER A 785 -1.79 -31.78 -9.40
C SER A 785 -1.88 -32.58 -8.11
N GLU A 786 -2.84 -32.24 -7.23
CA GLU A 786 -3.12 -32.98 -5.99
C GLU A 786 -3.67 -34.40 -6.29
N ASP A 787 -4.43 -34.56 -7.37
CA ASP A 787 -5.00 -35.86 -7.76
C ASP A 787 -3.91 -36.90 -8.06
N GLN A 788 -2.76 -36.47 -8.56
CA GLN A 788 -1.62 -37.38 -8.80
C GLN A 788 -1.10 -38.01 -7.52
N LEU A 789 -1.34 -37.44 -6.34
CA LEU A 789 -0.94 -38.08 -5.08
C LEU A 789 -1.61 -39.46 -4.89
N LEU A 790 -2.83 -39.60 -5.38
CA LEU A 790 -3.62 -40.85 -5.26
C LEU A 790 -3.43 -41.78 -6.46
N THR A 791 -3.15 -41.22 -7.66
CA THR A 791 -3.19 -41.98 -8.92
C THR A 791 -1.82 -42.36 -9.47
N ILE A 792 -0.75 -41.66 -9.12
CA ILE A 792 0.58 -41.89 -9.72
C ILE A 792 1.08 -43.33 -9.51
N THR A 793 1.55 -43.93 -10.59
CA THR A 793 2.13 -45.27 -10.63
C THR A 793 3.65 -45.21 -10.39
N LEU A 794 4.25 -46.40 -10.10
CA LEU A 794 5.71 -46.50 -9.93
C LEU A 794 6.45 -46.11 -11.19
N ASP A 795 6.00 -46.54 -12.36
CA ASP A 795 6.64 -46.22 -13.63
C ASP A 795 6.66 -44.73 -13.94
N GLU A 796 5.52 -44.04 -13.68
CA GLU A 796 5.43 -42.58 -13.82
C GLU A 796 6.34 -41.86 -12.81
N ALA A 797 6.38 -42.33 -11.57
CA ALA A 797 7.27 -41.78 -10.54
C ALA A 797 8.75 -41.94 -10.93
N LEU A 798 9.14 -43.11 -11.44
CA LEU A 798 10.50 -43.37 -11.95
C LEU A 798 10.84 -42.48 -13.16
N ALA A 799 9.86 -42.24 -14.07
CA ALA A 799 10.02 -41.32 -15.19
C ALA A 799 10.28 -39.88 -14.71
N ILE A 800 9.59 -39.44 -13.64
CA ILE A 800 9.83 -38.13 -13.01
C ILE A 800 11.23 -38.04 -12.37
N TYR A 801 11.68 -39.12 -11.72
CA TYR A 801 13.04 -39.17 -11.14
C TYR A 801 14.15 -39.28 -12.17
N ALA A 802 13.88 -39.83 -13.34
CA ALA A 802 14.82 -39.90 -14.46
C ALA A 802 15.12 -38.52 -15.08
N GLN A 803 14.22 -37.53 -14.89
CA GLN A 803 14.46 -36.18 -15.37
C GLN A 803 15.47 -35.43 -14.48
N PRO A 804 16.32 -34.55 -15.05
CA PRO A 804 17.26 -33.76 -14.28
C PRO A 804 16.54 -32.90 -13.24
N LYS A 805 17.04 -32.89 -11.99
CA LYS A 805 16.43 -32.07 -10.92
C LYS A 805 16.52 -30.57 -11.25
N THR A 806 15.42 -29.95 -11.59
CA THR A 806 15.32 -28.50 -11.75
C THR A 806 15.36 -27.84 -10.39
N ARG A 807 16.47 -27.17 -10.05
CA ARG A 807 16.55 -26.35 -8.83
C ARG A 807 15.65 -25.13 -8.97
N GLY A 808 14.48 -25.21 -8.35
CA GLY A 808 13.62 -24.08 -8.01
C GLY A 808 13.11 -23.27 -9.20
N ARG A 809 11.93 -23.64 -9.65
CA ARG A 809 10.77 -22.89 -10.16
C ARG A 809 9.90 -23.83 -10.99
N GLY A 810 8.62 -23.82 -10.67
CA GLY A 810 7.46 -24.49 -11.28
C GLY A 810 7.70 -25.34 -12.55
N THR A 811 7.08 -26.50 -12.59
CA THR A 811 6.91 -27.32 -13.78
C THR A 811 6.70 -26.44 -15.00
N ALA A 812 7.49 -26.68 -16.06
CA ALA A 812 7.26 -26.06 -17.34
C ALA A 812 5.83 -26.38 -17.78
N ARG A 813 4.97 -25.38 -17.79
CA ARG A 813 3.64 -25.50 -18.38
C ARG A 813 3.80 -25.94 -19.83
N PRO A 814 2.88 -26.73 -20.37
CA PRO A 814 2.92 -27.04 -21.78
C PRO A 814 2.97 -25.71 -22.58
N PRO A 815 3.63 -25.69 -23.73
CA PRO A 815 3.70 -24.48 -24.52
C PRO A 815 2.29 -24.00 -24.86
N LEU A 816 2.07 -22.69 -24.75
CA LEU A 816 0.80 -22.07 -25.11
C LEU A 816 0.50 -22.24 -26.58
N ARG A 817 1.56 -22.31 -27.42
CA ARG A 817 1.46 -22.53 -28.85
C ARG A 817 2.78 -23.11 -29.37
N GLU A 818 2.69 -23.95 -30.42
CA GLU A 818 3.84 -24.51 -31.09
C GLU A 818 3.83 -24.08 -32.55
N PHE A 819 5.02 -23.71 -33.05
CA PHE A 819 5.25 -23.38 -34.46
C PHE A 819 6.23 -24.39 -35.07
N GLY A 820 6.48 -24.27 -36.37
CA GLY A 820 7.48 -25.08 -37.05
C GLY A 820 8.92 -24.79 -36.61
N GLU A 821 9.86 -25.26 -37.38
CA GLU A 821 11.31 -25.01 -37.16
C GLU A 821 11.68 -23.60 -37.66
N ASP A 822 12.43 -22.87 -36.83
CA ASP A 822 12.93 -21.54 -37.19
C ASP A 822 13.92 -21.67 -38.37
N PRO A 823 13.68 -20.92 -39.46
CA PRO A 823 14.53 -21.00 -40.66
C PRO A 823 16.01 -20.70 -40.43
N ILE A 824 16.36 -19.97 -39.34
CA ILE A 824 17.74 -19.57 -39.03
C ILE A 824 18.41 -20.59 -38.09
N SER A 825 17.70 -21.03 -37.04
CA SER A 825 18.31 -21.94 -36.04
C SER A 825 18.00 -23.41 -36.27
N GLY A 826 17.07 -23.77 -37.16
CA GLY A 826 16.65 -25.15 -37.44
C GLY A 826 15.98 -25.83 -36.23
N LYS A 827 15.53 -25.07 -35.24
CA LYS A 827 14.95 -25.58 -34.00
C LYS A 827 13.44 -25.25 -33.88
N LYS A 828 12.72 -26.16 -33.23
CA LYS A 828 11.28 -26.00 -33.01
C LYS A 828 11.00 -24.76 -32.17
N VAL A 829 10.13 -23.90 -32.64
CA VAL A 829 9.74 -22.67 -31.97
C VAL A 829 8.44 -22.89 -31.18
N THR A 830 8.42 -22.45 -29.94
CA THR A 830 7.28 -22.55 -29.04
C THR A 830 7.02 -21.24 -28.33
N VAL A 831 5.74 -20.97 -28.03
CA VAL A 831 5.34 -19.88 -27.12
C VAL A 831 5.08 -20.47 -25.74
N LYS A 832 5.72 -19.92 -24.72
CA LYS A 832 5.60 -20.38 -23.33
C LYS A 832 5.15 -19.24 -22.44
N ASP A 833 4.41 -19.57 -21.38
CA ASP A 833 4.07 -18.61 -20.32
C ASP A 833 5.28 -18.37 -19.41
N GLY A 834 5.69 -17.14 -19.25
CA GLY A 834 6.83 -16.74 -18.45
C GLY A 834 6.49 -15.70 -17.37
N ARG A 835 7.38 -15.53 -16.41
CA ARG A 835 7.21 -14.56 -15.29
C ARG A 835 6.91 -13.14 -15.76
N PHE A 836 7.29 -12.78 -16.97
CA PHE A 836 7.11 -11.45 -17.56
C PHE A 836 6.09 -11.44 -18.69
N GLY A 837 5.26 -12.48 -18.79
CA GLY A 837 4.26 -12.71 -19.84
C GLY A 837 4.71 -13.76 -20.87
N PRO A 838 3.84 -14.05 -21.86
CA PRO A 838 4.14 -15.02 -22.91
C PRO A 838 5.43 -14.67 -23.67
N TYR A 839 6.22 -15.67 -24.01
CA TYR A 839 7.46 -15.48 -24.77
C TYR A 839 7.68 -16.58 -25.80
N VAL A 840 8.22 -16.19 -26.95
CA VAL A 840 8.65 -17.09 -28.03
C VAL A 840 10.05 -17.62 -27.72
N THR A 841 10.29 -18.91 -27.95
CA THR A 841 11.58 -19.53 -27.75
C THR A 841 11.85 -20.64 -28.75
N ASP A 842 13.11 -20.74 -29.21
CA ASP A 842 13.66 -21.86 -29.96
C ASP A 842 14.52 -22.79 -29.08
N GLY A 843 14.47 -22.58 -27.74
CA GLY A 843 15.30 -23.31 -26.78
C GLY A 843 16.65 -22.62 -26.44
N GLU A 844 17.15 -21.72 -27.28
CA GLU A 844 18.39 -20.94 -27.07
C GLU A 844 18.10 -19.45 -26.92
N THR A 845 17.25 -18.92 -27.79
CA THR A 845 16.84 -17.51 -27.78
C THR A 845 15.42 -17.37 -27.20
N ASN A 846 15.24 -16.41 -26.30
CA ASN A 846 13.92 -16.12 -25.72
C ASN A 846 13.58 -14.66 -25.98
N VAL A 847 12.35 -14.40 -26.45
CA VAL A 847 11.83 -13.05 -26.68
C VAL A 847 10.39 -12.96 -26.20
N THR A 848 10.10 -11.97 -25.37
CA THR A 848 8.72 -11.74 -24.87
C THR A 848 7.83 -11.32 -26.04
N VAL A 849 6.64 -11.89 -26.12
CA VAL A 849 5.61 -11.46 -27.10
C VAL A 849 5.27 -10.00 -26.81
N PRO A 850 5.31 -9.13 -27.83
CA PRO A 850 4.94 -7.72 -27.62
C PRO A 850 3.54 -7.58 -27.04
N ARG A 851 3.36 -6.64 -26.12
CA ARG A 851 2.04 -6.46 -25.44
C ARG A 851 0.90 -6.07 -26.37
N ALA A 852 1.21 -5.62 -27.56
CA ALA A 852 0.23 -5.28 -28.59
C ALA A 852 -0.25 -6.49 -29.39
N GLU A 853 0.36 -7.67 -29.21
CA GLU A 853 0.09 -8.90 -29.94
C GLU A 853 -0.43 -9.96 -28.95
N THR A 854 -1.48 -10.69 -29.32
CA THR A 854 -1.98 -11.82 -28.53
C THR A 854 -1.30 -13.11 -28.95
N VAL A 855 -1.28 -14.12 -28.08
CA VAL A 855 -0.68 -15.43 -28.39
C VAL A 855 -1.50 -16.11 -29.49
N GLU A 856 -2.81 -15.85 -29.52
CA GLU A 856 -3.74 -16.40 -30.50
C GLU A 856 -3.51 -15.86 -31.91
N ASP A 857 -3.13 -14.58 -32.04
CA ASP A 857 -2.93 -13.90 -33.33
C ASP A 857 -1.49 -14.01 -33.84
N LEU A 858 -0.55 -14.52 -33.02
CA LEU A 858 0.87 -14.61 -33.36
C LEU A 858 1.09 -15.65 -34.47
N THR A 859 1.52 -15.22 -35.67
CA THR A 859 1.85 -16.17 -36.76
C THR A 859 3.24 -16.77 -36.61
N ALA A 860 3.54 -17.86 -37.33
CA ALA A 860 4.86 -18.50 -37.33
C ALA A 860 5.93 -17.55 -37.83
N GLU A 861 5.66 -16.82 -38.93
CA GLU A 861 6.57 -15.83 -39.53
C GLU A 861 6.91 -14.74 -38.50
N ARG A 862 5.91 -14.25 -37.79
CA ARG A 862 6.10 -13.23 -36.76
C ARG A 862 6.93 -13.73 -35.57
N ALA A 863 6.73 -14.97 -35.15
CA ALA A 863 7.52 -15.61 -34.10
C ALA A 863 9.01 -15.73 -34.51
N TYR A 864 9.28 -16.12 -35.76
CA TYR A 864 10.64 -16.20 -36.30
C TYR A 864 11.31 -14.83 -36.41
N GLU A 865 10.56 -13.81 -36.83
CA GLU A 865 11.03 -12.42 -36.91
C GLU A 865 11.43 -11.88 -35.52
N LEU A 866 10.60 -12.13 -34.51
CA LEU A 866 10.91 -11.74 -33.13
C LEU A 866 12.20 -12.39 -32.61
N LEU A 867 12.42 -13.68 -32.93
CA LEU A 867 13.65 -14.39 -32.57
C LEU A 867 14.85 -13.85 -33.35
N ALA A 868 14.71 -13.55 -34.64
CA ALA A 868 15.75 -12.99 -35.48
C ALA A 868 16.19 -11.61 -34.98
N ASP A 869 15.24 -10.72 -34.67
CA ASP A 869 15.49 -9.40 -34.08
C ASP A 869 16.22 -9.48 -32.75
N LYS A 870 15.84 -10.44 -31.93
CA LYS A 870 16.52 -10.66 -30.64
C LYS A 870 17.95 -11.13 -30.77
N ARG A 871 18.24 -11.98 -31.78
CA ARG A 871 19.58 -12.42 -32.09
C ARG A 871 20.45 -11.29 -32.66
N ALA A 872 19.90 -10.45 -33.53
CA ALA A 872 20.55 -9.29 -34.09
C ALA A 872 20.97 -8.24 -33.04
N LYS A 873 20.22 -8.12 -31.96
CA LYS A 873 20.52 -7.25 -30.81
C LYS A 873 21.59 -7.80 -29.86
N GLY A 874 22.07 -9.02 -30.09
CA GLY A 874 23.14 -9.68 -29.32
C GLY A 874 22.72 -10.12 -27.92
N PRO A 875 23.49 -10.98 -27.25
CA PRO A 875 23.20 -11.43 -25.89
C PRO A 875 23.42 -10.27 -24.90
N ALA A 876 22.44 -10.01 -24.08
CA ALA A 876 22.62 -9.13 -22.93
C ALA A 876 23.79 -9.62 -22.06
N PRO A 877 24.64 -8.73 -21.52
CA PRO A 877 25.83 -9.14 -20.77
C PRO A 877 25.44 -10.08 -19.62
N LYS A 878 25.97 -11.29 -19.66
CA LYS A 878 25.76 -12.34 -18.64
C LYS A 878 26.27 -11.83 -17.30
N ARG A 879 25.42 -11.58 -16.37
CA ARG A 879 25.74 -11.47 -14.94
C ARG A 879 26.28 -12.84 -14.46
N THR A 880 27.58 -13.00 -14.46
CA THR A 880 28.25 -14.20 -13.89
C THR A 880 28.05 -14.20 -12.37
N ARG A 881 27.21 -15.09 -11.93
CA ARG A 881 27.08 -15.45 -10.51
C ARG A 881 28.26 -16.37 -10.18
N LYS A 882 29.29 -15.85 -9.48
CA LYS A 882 30.38 -16.69 -8.95
C LYS A 882 29.79 -17.65 -7.91
N THR A 883 29.86 -18.95 -8.24
CA THR A 883 29.63 -20.04 -7.29
C THR A 883 30.74 -20.04 -6.26
N ALA A 884 30.41 -19.89 -5.01
CA ALA A 884 31.30 -20.09 -3.88
C ALA A 884 31.66 -21.60 -3.79
N ALA A 885 32.88 -21.92 -3.99
CA ALA A 885 33.42 -23.29 -3.79
C ALA A 885 33.36 -23.66 -2.31
N LYS A 886 32.59 -24.70 -2.01
CA LYS A 886 32.51 -25.34 -0.70
C LYS A 886 33.82 -26.08 -0.45
N LYS A 887 34.65 -25.58 0.48
CA LYS A 887 35.80 -26.35 1.01
C LYS A 887 35.25 -27.53 1.84
N THR A 888 35.47 -28.71 1.34
CA THR A 888 35.31 -29.98 2.08
C THR A 888 36.40 -30.08 3.12
N THR A 889 36.05 -30.01 4.38
CA THR A 889 36.92 -30.43 5.49
C THR A 889 36.62 -31.87 5.82
N THR A 890 37.58 -32.73 5.50
CA THR A 890 37.67 -34.13 5.91
C THR A 890 37.77 -34.23 7.43
N LYS A 891 36.81 -34.88 8.05
CA LYS A 891 36.89 -35.32 9.44
C LYS A 891 37.79 -36.52 9.56
N LYS A 892 38.91 -36.35 10.25
CA LYS A 892 39.72 -37.46 10.77
C LYS A 892 39.15 -37.86 12.13
N THR A 893 38.67 -39.08 12.20
CA THR A 893 38.35 -39.82 13.41
C THR A 893 39.64 -40.16 14.15
N THR A 894 39.75 -39.84 15.43
CA THR A 894 40.64 -40.54 16.37
C THR A 894 40.00 -40.77 17.72
N ALA A 895 40.27 -41.92 18.24
CA ALA A 895 39.60 -42.66 19.30
C ALA A 895 39.79 -42.06 20.70
N LYS A 896 38.86 -42.47 21.54
CA LYS A 896 38.85 -42.45 23.00
C LYS A 896 40.16 -42.82 23.67
N LYS A 897 40.56 -42.10 24.72
CA LYS A 897 41.15 -42.69 25.93
C LYS A 897 40.77 -41.90 27.17
N THR A 898 40.18 -42.58 28.07
CA THR A 898 39.84 -42.29 29.46
C THR A 898 41.06 -42.19 30.38
N ALA A 899 41.03 -41.27 31.36
CA ALA A 899 41.41 -41.48 32.75
C ALA A 899 41.59 -40.16 33.49
N ALA A 900 40.72 -39.92 34.42
CA ALA A 900 40.87 -39.99 35.90
C ALA A 900 41.52 -38.75 36.56
N LYS A 901 40.67 -38.09 37.33
CA LYS A 901 40.73 -37.60 38.69
C LYS A 901 42.13 -37.20 39.31
N LYS A 902 42.17 -35.93 39.78
CA LYS A 902 42.49 -35.68 41.20
C LYS A 902 42.34 -34.21 41.59
N THR A 903 41.60 -34.04 42.65
CA THR A 903 41.43 -33.00 43.64
C THR A 903 42.73 -32.41 44.20
N ALA A 904 42.72 -31.12 44.55
CA ALA A 904 43.03 -30.53 45.89
C ALA A 904 43.25 -29.02 45.79
N THR A 905 42.41 -28.28 46.38
CA THR A 905 42.43 -27.60 47.71
C THR A 905 43.36 -26.36 47.82
N LYS A 906 42.69 -25.22 48.10
CA LYS A 906 42.95 -24.20 49.15
C LYS A 906 44.22 -23.35 49.17
N LYS A 907 44.10 -22.05 49.17
CA LYS A 907 44.17 -21.05 50.29
C LYS A 907 44.42 -19.68 49.66
N ALA A 908 43.58 -18.71 49.85
CA ALA A 908 43.41 -17.70 50.89
C ALA A 908 44.70 -16.90 51.26
N ALA A 909 44.57 -15.61 51.00
CA ALA A 909 44.82 -14.52 51.96
C ALA A 909 45.48 -13.30 51.31
N THR A 910 44.75 -12.23 51.27
CA THR A 910 44.85 -10.98 52.06
C THR A 910 45.86 -9.94 51.63
N LYS A 911 45.29 -8.75 51.43
CA LYS A 911 45.76 -7.37 51.82
C LYS A 911 46.98 -6.81 51.10
N LYS A 912 47.07 -5.58 50.78
CA LYS A 912 46.53 -4.25 51.13
C LYS A 912 47.23 -3.21 50.27
N ASP A 913 46.50 -2.10 50.09
CA ASP A 913 46.90 -0.70 49.98
C ASP A 913 47.94 -0.22 48.95
N SER A 914 47.48 0.58 47.99
CA SER A 914 47.53 2.04 47.94
C SER A 914 46.69 2.53 46.76
#